data_52eb24d9aee0d7f06fe9b190ff2dad26
#
_entry.id   52eb24d9aee0d7f06fe9b190ff2dad26
#
_cell.length_a   1.000
_cell.length_b   1.000
_cell.length_c   1.000
_cell.angle_alpha   90.00
_cell.angle_beta   90.00
_cell.angle_gamma   90.00
#
_symmetry.space_group_name_H-M   'P 1'
#
loop_
_entity.id
_entity.type
_entity.pdbx_description
1 polymer ?
#
loop_
_entity_poly.entity_id
_entity_poly.type
_entity_poly.pdbx_seq_one_letter_code
_entity_poly.pdbx_strand_id
1 'polypeptide(L)'
;MHREVLATGTALGDAVGDKYTNAVLQRARERRAKALAELPDAPLFFGRLTFPPGDLYEAGPGEPFTPTRTPDADLAYIGRRNVRDASGATMVLDWRAPVSSAFYRAGPRSPMGVLTRRRYGFGADGELTAFEDEDLADGAEGGAGGFAADLLATEIERPRTGPMRDIVATIQPDQDDLVRASVDTSLCVQGAPGTGKTAVGLHRIAFLLYTDRERLRREGGVAIVGPSGSFLSYIRNVLPALGEAEAGQLTLEELIARGEPSGPAGTEDPASARVKGDARMAEVIARALWAQVRPAEETLVVTVGSRKYRVPPEEIAAIVDGIRRQQASYGAGRELLAQRLAGAVQTLMEADGRADDPRARERLSRGREVKAAVAAMWPKADPVKLVFGLLTDPDRLARAAAGILSPEERRAVRFPRRPRSMRSAPWSGADLVLIDEAACLVRRPATLGHIVLDEAQDLSPMQCRAVARRAQGGSLTVLGDIAQGTAPAAAGGWADLLRHLGKEDARLQVLSRGYRVPAQIIDFAARLLPSIAPDLPAPSAARQAPGALTIERAPSDGLVAAALDACKRALDEEGSIGLIAADGDLEALYRGLVERGVQAAHLGQDPDALESHRIVCVPATLAKGLEFDTVVAVEPSGIADAEERGLNRLYVVLTRAVSRLHIVHSRPLPTPLTDARRA
;
A
#
# COMPACT_ATOMS: atom_id res chain seq x y z
N MET A 1 29.21 -2.38 10.76
CA MET A 1 27.74 -2.29 10.83
C MET A 1 27.10 -3.53 11.42
N HIS A 2 27.17 -4.73 10.82
CA HIS A 2 26.60 -5.96 11.43
C HIS A 2 27.21 -6.23 12.82
N ARG A 3 28.54 -6.16 12.97
CA ARG A 3 29.26 -6.27 14.26
C ARG A 3 28.92 -5.15 15.24
N GLU A 4 28.70 -3.91 14.79
CA GLU A 4 28.28 -2.78 15.63
C GLU A 4 26.87 -2.95 16.17
N VAL A 5 25.92 -3.41 15.33
CA VAL A 5 24.54 -3.67 15.78
C VAL A 5 24.51 -4.76 16.85
N LEU A 6 25.34 -5.79 16.72
CA LEU A 6 25.51 -6.83 17.74
C LEU A 6 26.25 -6.31 19.01
N ALA A 7 27.27 -5.46 18.84
CA ALA A 7 28.02 -4.89 19.94
C ALA A 7 27.21 -3.88 20.79
N THR A 8 26.35 -3.09 20.16
CA THR A 8 25.44 -2.16 20.86
C THR A 8 24.46 -2.90 21.78
N GLY A 9 24.24 -4.20 21.52
CA GLY A 9 23.42 -5.08 22.36
C GLY A 9 24.02 -5.41 23.73
N THR A 10 25.33 -5.41 23.84
CA THR A 10 26.05 -5.72 25.09
C THR A 10 26.28 -4.52 26.01
N ALA A 11 26.30 -3.30 25.47
CA ALA A 11 26.53 -2.07 26.25
C ALA A 11 25.29 -1.49 26.94
N LEU A 12 24.08 -1.91 26.55
CA LEU A 12 22.79 -1.44 27.09
C LEU A 12 22.07 -2.46 27.97
N GLY A 13 22.77 -3.50 28.43
CA GLY A 13 22.22 -4.56 29.28
C GLY A 13 21.79 -4.14 30.67
N ASP A 14 22.16 -2.95 31.14
CA ASP A 14 21.91 -2.46 32.51
C ASP A 14 20.88 -1.29 32.58
N ALA A 15 20.23 -0.92 31.51
CA ALA A 15 19.17 0.09 31.56
C ALA A 15 17.85 -0.54 32.07
N VAL A 16 17.36 -0.04 33.18
CA VAL A 16 16.14 -0.39 33.89
C VAL A 16 14.93 -0.36 32.95
N GLY A 17 14.53 -1.52 32.42
CA GLY A 17 13.34 -1.72 31.63
C GLY A 17 12.69 -3.06 31.97
N ASP A 18 11.35 -3.13 31.90
CA ASP A 18 10.59 -4.34 32.08
C ASP A 18 11.08 -5.46 31.15
N LYS A 19 11.14 -6.72 31.65
CA LYS A 19 11.57 -7.92 30.88
C LYS A 19 10.85 -8.07 29.53
N TYR A 20 9.62 -7.60 29.42
CA TYR A 20 8.84 -7.63 28.18
C TYR A 20 9.39 -6.63 27.16
N THR A 21 9.67 -5.41 27.55
CA THR A 21 10.25 -4.35 26.70
C THR A 21 11.63 -4.75 26.18
N ASN A 22 12.46 -5.36 27.05
CA ASN A 22 13.78 -5.87 26.66
C ASN A 22 13.68 -7.02 25.63
N ALA A 23 12.72 -7.94 25.78
CA ALA A 23 12.51 -9.04 24.83
C ALA A 23 12.02 -8.54 23.46
N VAL A 24 11.19 -7.50 23.42
CA VAL A 24 10.73 -6.87 22.17
C VAL A 24 11.87 -6.16 21.46
N LEU A 25 12.69 -5.41 22.21
CA LEU A 25 13.88 -4.72 21.69
C LEU A 25 14.92 -5.71 21.16
N GLN A 26 15.12 -6.82 21.86
CA GLN A 26 16.06 -7.86 21.44
C GLN A 26 15.61 -8.53 20.13
N ARG A 27 14.32 -8.90 20.01
CA ARG A 27 13.77 -9.45 18.76
C ARG A 27 13.83 -8.47 17.59
N ALA A 28 13.66 -7.17 17.84
CA ALA A 28 13.80 -6.14 16.82
C ALA A 28 15.26 -6.01 16.34
N ARG A 29 16.23 -6.10 17.28
CA ARG A 29 17.67 -6.09 16.98
C ARG A 29 18.12 -7.34 16.23
N GLU A 30 17.66 -8.51 16.64
CA GLU A 30 17.94 -9.78 15.96
C GLU A 30 17.41 -9.77 14.53
N ARG A 31 16.17 -9.29 14.33
CA ARG A 31 15.60 -9.12 12.98
C ARG A 31 16.42 -8.13 12.15
N ARG A 32 16.84 -7.01 12.73
CA ARG A 32 17.68 -6.01 12.04
C ARG A 32 19.05 -6.58 11.70
N ALA A 33 19.70 -7.28 12.62
CA ALA A 33 20.98 -7.94 12.37
C ALA A 33 20.89 -9.00 11.27
N LYS A 34 19.84 -9.81 11.29
CA LYS A 34 19.56 -10.81 10.26
C LYS A 34 19.33 -10.16 8.90
N ALA A 35 18.46 -9.15 8.81
CA ALA A 35 18.20 -8.39 7.58
C ALA A 35 19.47 -7.71 7.03
N LEU A 36 20.40 -7.29 7.89
CA LEU A 36 21.69 -6.72 7.48
C LEU A 36 22.70 -7.79 7.01
N ALA A 37 22.61 -9.01 7.55
CA ALA A 37 23.47 -10.12 7.14
C ALA A 37 23.04 -10.75 5.80
N GLU A 38 21.75 -10.69 5.48
CA GLU A 38 21.17 -11.22 4.24
C GLU A 38 21.22 -10.23 3.07
N LEU A 39 21.82 -9.03 3.27
CA LEU A 39 21.96 -8.04 2.19
C LEU A 39 22.98 -8.53 1.16
N PRO A 40 22.67 -8.43 -0.15
CA PRO A 40 23.66 -8.67 -1.18
C PRO A 40 24.85 -7.73 -1.05
N ASP A 41 26.02 -8.13 -1.53
CA ASP A 41 27.23 -7.32 -1.64
C ASP A 41 26.97 -6.14 -2.60
N ALA A 42 26.35 -5.09 -2.07
CA ALA A 42 26.06 -3.87 -2.81
C ALA A 42 27.25 -2.90 -2.68
N PRO A 43 27.57 -2.15 -3.74
CA PRO A 43 28.63 -1.13 -3.69
C PRO A 43 28.37 -0.12 -2.56
N LEU A 44 29.45 0.32 -1.89
CA LEU A 44 29.38 1.27 -0.76
C LEU A 44 28.81 2.62 -1.20
N PHE A 45 29.11 3.05 -2.42
CA PHE A 45 28.64 4.31 -3.02
C PHE A 45 28.18 4.06 -4.46
N PHE A 46 27.37 4.95 -4.99
CA PHE A 46 26.88 4.94 -6.36
C PHE A 46 27.08 6.28 -7.06
N GLY A 47 27.47 7.33 -6.30
CA GLY A 47 27.68 8.67 -6.83
C GLY A 47 28.77 9.43 -6.12
N ARG A 48 29.25 10.50 -6.77
CA ARG A 48 30.16 11.48 -6.21
C ARG A 48 29.79 12.87 -6.66
N LEU A 49 29.80 13.82 -5.75
CA LEU A 49 29.70 15.26 -6.02
C LEU A 49 31.05 15.90 -5.82
N THR A 50 31.39 16.83 -6.69
CA THR A 50 32.59 17.67 -6.59
C THR A 50 32.18 19.11 -6.34
N PHE A 51 32.70 19.72 -5.30
CA PHE A 51 32.44 21.10 -4.90
C PHE A 51 33.71 21.94 -5.00
N PRO A 52 33.62 23.29 -5.09
CA PRO A 52 34.75 24.17 -4.91
C PRO A 52 35.46 23.90 -3.56
N PRO A 53 36.78 24.12 -3.46
CA PRO A 53 37.50 23.91 -2.21
C PRO A 53 36.97 24.79 -1.07
N GLY A 54 36.58 24.17 0.05
CA GLY A 54 36.06 24.85 1.22
C GLY A 54 34.58 25.19 1.22
N ASP A 55 33.85 24.88 0.13
CA ASP A 55 32.39 25.14 0.02
C ASP A 55 31.53 24.04 0.67
N LEU A 56 32.09 22.87 0.93
CA LEU A 56 31.37 21.79 1.54
C LEU A 56 31.47 21.86 3.07
N TYR A 57 30.49 22.50 3.70
CA TYR A 57 30.32 22.56 5.14
C TYR A 57 29.31 21.51 5.60
N GLU A 58 29.44 21.09 6.86
CA GLU A 58 28.71 20.06 7.60
C GLU A 58 27.38 19.52 7.01
N ALA A 59 27.28 18.22 6.88
CA ALA A 59 26.10 17.50 6.36
C ALA A 59 24.97 17.39 7.39
N GLY A 60 24.39 18.51 7.81
CA GLY A 60 23.18 18.55 8.63
C GLY A 60 23.40 18.50 10.14
N PRO A 61 22.38 18.76 10.95
CA PRO A 61 22.49 18.84 12.40
C PRO A 61 22.80 17.47 13.00
N GLY A 62 23.98 17.34 13.56
CA GLY A 62 24.39 16.23 14.42
C GLY A 62 25.41 15.23 13.86
N GLU A 63 25.81 15.30 12.59
CA GLU A 63 26.86 14.43 12.05
C GLU A 63 27.95 15.23 11.33
N PRO A 64 29.19 15.35 11.92
CA PRO A 64 30.29 16.01 11.25
C PRO A 64 30.69 15.20 10.01
N PHE A 65 30.68 15.84 8.86
CA PHE A 65 31.17 15.27 7.60
C PHE A 65 32.52 15.90 7.25
N THR A 66 33.49 15.06 6.99
CA THR A 66 34.81 15.52 6.51
C THR A 66 34.89 15.13 5.02
N PRO A 67 34.83 16.10 4.09
CA PRO A 67 34.96 15.80 2.67
C PRO A 67 36.36 15.24 2.38
N THR A 68 36.47 14.38 1.39
CA THR A 68 37.75 14.00 0.82
C THR A 68 38.29 15.21 0.07
N ARG A 69 39.26 15.91 0.64
CA ARG A 69 39.84 17.14 0.06
C ARG A 69 40.95 16.83 -0.91
N THR A 70 40.89 17.44 -2.08
CA THR A 70 42.01 17.56 -2.99
C THR A 70 42.44 19.03 -3.05
N PRO A 71 43.64 19.38 -3.62
CA PRO A 71 44.05 20.77 -3.75
C PRO A 71 43.01 21.64 -4.52
N ASP A 72 42.27 21.04 -5.44
CA ASP A 72 41.40 21.75 -6.36
C ASP A 72 39.90 21.55 -6.09
N ALA A 73 39.50 20.66 -5.14
CA ALA A 73 38.08 20.34 -4.91
C ALA A 73 37.82 19.62 -3.59
N ASP A 74 36.61 19.76 -3.07
CA ASP A 74 36.00 18.93 -2.02
C ASP A 74 35.13 17.83 -2.64
N LEU A 75 35.36 16.57 -2.27
CA LEU A 75 34.66 15.41 -2.84
C LEU A 75 33.69 14.80 -1.81
N ALA A 76 32.44 14.60 -2.20
CA ALA A 76 31.41 13.92 -1.43
C ALA A 76 30.93 12.65 -2.14
N TYR A 77 31.26 11.48 -1.59
CA TYR A 77 30.74 10.20 -2.08
C TYR A 77 29.36 9.93 -1.52
N ILE A 78 28.42 9.58 -2.38
CA ILE A 78 27.02 9.33 -2.03
C ILE A 78 26.73 7.84 -2.11
N GLY A 79 26.19 7.28 -1.03
CA GLY A 79 25.87 5.85 -0.94
C GLY A 79 24.51 5.59 -0.28
N ARG A 80 24.16 4.30 -0.19
CA ARG A 80 22.92 3.85 0.46
C ARG A 80 22.89 4.09 1.96
N ARG A 81 24.08 4.25 2.56
CA ARG A 81 24.27 4.40 4.00
C ARG A 81 25.51 5.24 4.28
N ASN A 82 25.52 5.83 5.47
CA ASN A 82 26.70 6.48 5.98
C ASN A 82 27.80 5.42 6.24
N VAL A 83 28.99 5.62 5.67
CA VAL A 83 30.18 4.78 5.91
C VAL A 83 31.24 5.64 6.57
N ARG A 84 31.77 5.15 7.69
CA ARG A 84 32.80 5.83 8.45
C ARG A 84 34.11 5.03 8.42
N ASP A 85 35.22 5.73 8.50
CA ASP A 85 36.52 5.11 8.67
C ASP A 85 36.80 4.73 10.16
N ALA A 86 37.98 4.20 10.43
CA ALA A 86 38.38 3.80 11.78
C ALA A 86 38.53 4.98 12.78
N SER A 87 38.67 6.22 12.30
CA SER A 87 38.69 7.43 13.11
C SER A 87 37.31 7.99 13.43
N GLY A 88 36.24 7.44 12.79
CA GLY A 88 34.87 7.90 12.88
C GLY A 88 34.52 8.97 11.85
N ALA A 89 35.44 9.35 10.97
CA ALA A 89 35.15 10.29 9.88
C ALA A 89 34.26 9.66 8.81
N THR A 90 33.26 10.40 8.36
CA THR A 90 32.31 9.95 7.32
C THR A 90 32.98 9.99 5.95
N MET A 91 33.16 8.83 5.33
CA MET A 91 33.73 8.65 4.01
C MET A 91 32.68 8.61 2.90
N VAL A 92 31.50 8.08 3.21
CA VAL A 92 30.38 8.02 2.28
C VAL A 92 29.14 8.59 2.98
N LEU A 93 28.52 9.56 2.36
CA LEU A 93 27.29 10.19 2.83
C LEU A 93 26.07 9.33 2.50
N ASP A 94 25.17 9.26 3.44
CA ASP A 94 23.84 8.68 3.20
C ASP A 94 23.07 9.51 2.14
N TRP A 95 22.45 8.86 1.20
CA TRP A 95 21.67 9.50 0.14
C TRP A 95 20.53 10.39 0.69
N ARG A 96 20.06 10.13 1.91
CA ARG A 96 19.00 10.88 2.60
C ARG A 96 19.50 12.20 3.20
N ALA A 97 20.79 12.36 3.38
CA ALA A 97 21.37 13.59 3.92
C ALA A 97 21.01 14.82 3.06
N PRO A 98 20.85 16.01 3.67
CA PRO A 98 20.47 17.22 2.91
C PRO A 98 21.38 17.53 1.72
N VAL A 99 22.70 17.44 1.90
CA VAL A 99 23.69 17.69 0.85
C VAL A 99 23.57 16.69 -0.32
N SER A 100 23.19 15.45 -0.02
CA SER A 100 23.00 14.42 -1.03
C SER A 100 21.82 14.72 -2.01
N SER A 101 20.94 15.66 -1.66
CA SER A 101 19.87 16.10 -2.56
C SER A 101 20.41 16.70 -3.86
N ALA A 102 21.60 17.33 -3.82
CA ALA A 102 22.25 17.87 -5.02
C ALA A 102 22.61 16.78 -6.04
N PHE A 103 22.84 15.52 -5.60
CA PHE A 103 23.07 14.41 -6.51
C PHE A 103 21.86 14.14 -7.43
N TYR A 104 20.65 14.40 -6.98
CA TYR A 104 19.41 14.17 -7.74
C TYR A 104 18.92 15.42 -8.46
N ARG A 105 19.10 16.61 -7.85
CA ARG A 105 18.44 17.85 -8.28
C ARG A 105 19.35 18.84 -9.00
N ALA A 106 20.66 18.78 -8.76
CA ALA A 106 21.58 19.67 -9.46
C ALA A 106 21.49 19.47 -10.97
N GLY A 107 21.54 20.56 -11.70
CA GLY A 107 21.48 20.58 -13.16
C GLY A 107 22.02 21.89 -13.72
N PRO A 108 22.18 22.03 -15.05
CA PRO A 108 22.79 23.21 -15.68
C PRO A 108 22.14 24.54 -15.30
N ARG A 109 20.81 24.53 -15.03
CA ARG A 109 20.06 25.75 -14.62
C ARG A 109 20.12 26.03 -13.12
N SER A 110 20.47 25.03 -12.30
CA SER A 110 20.56 25.12 -10.85
C SER A 110 21.63 24.15 -10.36
N PRO A 111 22.89 24.50 -10.43
CA PRO A 111 24.02 23.61 -10.08
C PRO A 111 24.14 23.29 -8.59
N MET A 112 23.43 24.03 -7.71
CA MET A 112 23.43 23.82 -6.26
C MET A 112 24.84 23.80 -5.63
N GLY A 113 25.78 24.57 -6.18
CA GLY A 113 27.18 24.61 -5.76
C GLY A 113 28.05 23.43 -6.24
N VAL A 114 27.49 22.50 -7.01
CA VAL A 114 28.20 21.33 -7.55
C VAL A 114 28.93 21.71 -8.83
N LEU A 115 30.22 21.39 -8.92
CA LEU A 115 31.02 21.52 -10.12
C LEU A 115 30.81 20.34 -11.08
N THR A 116 30.92 19.11 -10.52
CA THR A 116 30.79 17.89 -11.31
C THR A 116 30.00 16.84 -10.53
N ARG A 117 29.06 16.17 -11.21
CA ARG A 117 28.37 15.00 -10.71
C ARG A 117 28.89 13.76 -11.42
N ARG A 118 29.40 12.78 -10.65
CA ARG A 118 29.81 11.47 -11.17
C ARG A 118 28.83 10.38 -10.74
N ARG A 119 28.36 9.60 -11.70
CA ARG A 119 27.60 8.35 -11.48
C ARG A 119 28.52 7.17 -11.73
N TYR A 120 28.34 6.10 -10.94
CA TYR A 120 29.11 4.87 -11.05
C TYR A 120 28.20 3.72 -11.41
N GLY A 121 28.58 2.92 -12.42
CA GLY A 121 27.99 1.64 -12.76
C GLY A 121 28.81 0.49 -12.20
N PHE A 122 28.15 -0.48 -11.60
CA PHE A 122 28.78 -1.66 -11.01
C PHE A 122 28.22 -2.95 -11.63
N GLY A 123 29.06 -3.97 -11.79
CA GLY A 123 28.67 -5.31 -12.19
C GLY A 123 27.87 -6.04 -11.12
N ALA A 124 27.41 -7.25 -11.43
CA ALA A 124 26.69 -8.10 -10.48
C ALA A 124 27.58 -8.59 -9.33
N ASP A 125 28.87 -8.62 -9.54
CA ASP A 125 29.96 -8.96 -8.61
C ASP A 125 30.46 -7.76 -7.77
N GLY A 126 29.84 -6.56 -7.96
CA GLY A 126 30.26 -5.34 -7.30
C GLY A 126 31.49 -4.65 -7.89
N GLU A 127 32.03 -5.15 -9.02
CA GLU A 127 33.13 -4.49 -9.72
C GLU A 127 32.67 -3.24 -10.46
N LEU A 128 33.47 -2.19 -10.45
CA LEU A 128 33.22 -0.95 -11.19
C LEU A 128 33.31 -1.22 -12.70
N THR A 129 32.19 -1.09 -13.39
CA THR A 129 32.11 -1.37 -14.84
C THR A 129 32.19 -0.10 -15.69
N ALA A 130 31.68 1.02 -15.19
CA ALA A 130 31.63 2.30 -15.90
C ALA A 130 31.48 3.45 -14.92
N PHE A 131 31.80 4.66 -15.37
CA PHE A 131 31.41 5.90 -14.71
C PHE A 131 31.07 6.96 -15.73
N GLU A 132 30.31 7.95 -15.30
CA GLU A 132 29.84 9.05 -16.12
C GLU A 132 29.97 10.35 -15.35
N ASP A 133 30.64 11.35 -15.95
CA ASP A 133 30.81 12.70 -15.42
C ASP A 133 29.87 13.67 -16.12
N GLU A 134 29.16 14.46 -15.32
CA GLU A 134 28.33 15.58 -15.78
C GLU A 134 28.91 16.87 -15.20
N ASP A 135 29.36 17.75 -16.06
CA ASP A 135 29.86 19.08 -15.69
C ASP A 135 28.68 20.03 -15.50
N LEU A 136 28.61 20.66 -14.35
CA LEU A 136 27.54 21.57 -13.95
C LEU A 136 28.08 23.00 -13.71
N ALA A 137 29.41 23.22 -13.83
CA ALA A 137 30.05 24.46 -13.47
C ALA A 137 29.73 25.63 -14.43
N ASP A 138 29.54 25.35 -15.69
CA ASP A 138 29.51 26.39 -16.75
C ASP A 138 28.19 26.40 -17.51
N GLY A 139 27.04 26.30 -17.01
CA GLY A 139 25.78 26.59 -17.74
C GLY A 139 25.76 26.21 -19.24
N ALA A 140 26.68 25.37 -19.66
CA ALA A 140 26.98 25.07 -21.06
C ALA A 140 25.80 24.31 -21.67
N GLU A 141 25.15 24.93 -22.64
CA GLU A 141 24.10 24.35 -23.51
C GLU A 141 24.61 23.20 -24.41
N GLY A 142 25.79 22.66 -24.15
CA GLY A 142 26.44 21.72 -25.03
C GLY A 142 26.96 20.47 -24.38
N GLY A 143 26.08 19.49 -24.06
CA GLY A 143 26.55 18.16 -23.61
C GLY A 143 25.53 17.22 -23.01
N ALA A 144 24.33 17.67 -22.78
CA ALA A 144 23.33 16.85 -22.04
C ALA A 144 22.59 15.79 -22.88
N GLY A 145 23.04 15.46 -24.07
CA GLY A 145 22.24 14.67 -25.01
C GLY A 145 22.69 13.24 -25.30
N GLY A 146 23.91 12.84 -24.99
CA GLY A 146 24.42 11.59 -25.51
C GLY A 146 24.86 10.53 -24.50
N PHE A 147 25.56 10.92 -23.47
CA PHE A 147 26.19 9.95 -22.55
C PHE A 147 25.48 9.80 -21.20
N ALA A 148 24.85 10.85 -20.66
CA ALA A 148 24.09 10.78 -19.40
C ALA A 148 22.87 9.83 -19.49
N ALA A 149 22.41 9.58 -20.72
CA ALA A 149 21.34 8.63 -20.99
C ALA A 149 21.80 7.16 -20.92
N ASP A 150 23.06 6.85 -21.16
CA ASP A 150 23.51 5.46 -21.41
C ASP A 150 23.69 4.65 -20.12
N LEU A 151 24.32 5.19 -19.07
CA LEU A 151 24.45 4.48 -17.79
C LEU A 151 23.11 4.31 -17.10
N LEU A 152 22.29 5.37 -17.10
CA LEU A 152 20.94 5.33 -16.56
C LEU A 152 20.08 4.34 -17.35
N ALA A 153 20.15 4.36 -18.67
CA ALA A 153 19.44 3.44 -19.54
C ALA A 153 19.91 1.99 -19.30
N THR A 154 21.20 1.75 -19.23
CA THR A 154 21.80 0.43 -18.98
C THR A 154 21.36 -0.12 -17.62
N GLU A 155 21.31 0.69 -16.56
CA GLU A 155 20.86 0.24 -15.24
C GLU A 155 19.34 -0.02 -15.21
N ILE A 156 18.55 0.75 -15.96
CA ILE A 156 17.10 0.54 -16.11
C ILE A 156 16.81 -0.70 -16.98
N GLU A 157 17.65 -0.99 -17.97
CA GLU A 157 17.49 -2.08 -18.94
C GLU A 157 18.00 -3.44 -18.46
N ARG A 158 18.73 -3.49 -17.33
CA ARG A 158 19.22 -4.77 -16.78
C ARG A 158 18.09 -5.78 -16.62
N PRO A 159 18.25 -7.01 -17.15
CA PRO A 159 17.29 -8.09 -16.97
C PRO A 159 17.01 -8.33 -15.48
N ARG A 160 15.76 -8.48 -15.12
CA ARG A 160 15.33 -8.61 -13.73
C ARG A 160 14.91 -10.03 -13.43
N THR A 161 15.81 -10.78 -12.84
CA THR A 161 15.49 -12.05 -12.21
C THR A 161 15.43 -11.82 -10.69
N GLY A 162 14.29 -12.19 -10.06
CA GLY A 162 14.12 -12.12 -8.60
C GLY A 162 13.43 -10.85 -8.07
N PRO A 163 13.57 -10.55 -6.75
CA PRO A 163 12.88 -9.45 -6.07
C PRO A 163 13.27 -8.07 -6.60
N MET A 164 12.41 -7.08 -6.35
CA MET A 164 12.65 -5.69 -6.69
C MET A 164 13.96 -5.19 -6.07
N ARG A 165 14.79 -4.52 -6.88
CA ARG A 165 15.98 -3.79 -6.43
C ARG A 165 15.62 -2.35 -6.07
N ASP A 166 16.41 -1.73 -5.17
CA ASP A 166 16.30 -0.30 -4.93
C ASP A 166 16.71 0.51 -6.16
N ILE A 167 16.14 1.69 -6.31
CA ILE A 167 16.46 2.61 -7.40
C ILE A 167 17.19 3.87 -6.94
N VAL A 168 17.85 3.81 -5.79
CA VAL A 168 18.46 4.98 -5.17
C VAL A 168 19.45 5.71 -6.08
N ALA A 169 20.17 5.00 -6.94
CA ALA A 169 21.11 5.58 -7.90
C ALA A 169 20.42 6.27 -9.10
N THR A 170 19.15 5.95 -9.36
CA THR A 170 18.40 6.34 -10.56
C THR A 170 17.16 7.19 -10.28
N ILE A 171 16.96 7.62 -9.04
CA ILE A 171 15.87 8.52 -8.65
C ILE A 171 15.99 9.81 -9.46
N GLN A 172 14.87 10.24 -10.06
CA GLN A 172 14.80 11.46 -10.85
C GLN A 172 14.43 12.67 -9.97
N PRO A 173 14.68 13.92 -10.40
CA PRO A 173 14.40 15.10 -9.59
C PRO A 173 12.96 15.24 -9.11
N ASP A 174 11.97 14.93 -9.96
CA ASP A 174 10.55 14.93 -9.65
C ASP A 174 10.17 13.85 -8.63
N GLN A 175 10.82 12.70 -8.71
CA GLN A 175 10.67 11.61 -7.72
C GLN A 175 11.32 11.98 -6.38
N ASP A 176 12.52 12.61 -6.39
CA ASP A 176 13.23 13.04 -5.17
C ASP A 176 12.42 14.09 -4.39
N ASP A 177 11.72 14.99 -5.08
CA ASP A 177 10.81 15.96 -4.45
C ASP A 177 9.69 15.28 -3.65
N LEU A 178 9.14 14.19 -4.17
CA LEU A 178 8.12 13.41 -3.50
C LEU A 178 8.69 12.62 -2.32
N VAL A 179 9.86 12.01 -2.52
CA VAL A 179 10.54 11.24 -1.47
C VAL A 179 10.85 12.11 -0.27
N ARG A 180 11.35 13.34 -0.49
CA ARG A 180 11.78 14.29 0.56
C ARG A 180 10.68 15.22 1.07
N ALA A 181 9.45 15.11 0.60
CA ALA A 181 8.37 15.92 1.13
C ALA A 181 8.15 15.66 2.63
N SER A 182 7.76 16.70 3.39
CA SER A 182 7.55 16.62 4.85
C SER A 182 6.62 15.48 5.25
N VAL A 183 6.86 14.91 6.43
CA VAL A 183 5.97 13.90 7.04
C VAL A 183 4.55 14.43 7.28
N ASP A 184 4.39 15.73 7.46
CA ASP A 184 3.06 16.36 7.67
C ASP A 184 2.23 16.44 6.37
N THR A 185 2.86 16.24 5.20
CA THR A 185 2.19 16.33 3.91
C THR A 185 1.73 14.95 3.45
N SER A 186 0.41 14.79 3.30
CA SER A 186 -0.13 13.65 2.58
C SER A 186 0.06 13.85 1.07
N LEU A 187 0.51 12.80 0.38
CA LEU A 187 0.78 12.80 -1.05
C LEU A 187 -0.18 11.85 -1.77
N CYS A 188 -0.62 12.24 -2.96
CA CYS A 188 -1.26 11.37 -3.93
C CYS A 188 -0.45 11.39 -5.22
N VAL A 189 0.07 10.24 -5.63
CA VAL A 189 0.92 10.11 -6.81
C VAL A 189 0.17 9.33 -7.88
N GLN A 190 -0.34 10.05 -8.88
CA GLN A 190 -0.80 9.46 -10.12
C GLN A 190 0.42 9.17 -10.99
N GLY A 191 0.68 7.93 -11.27
CA GLY A 191 1.82 7.58 -12.12
C GLY A 191 1.44 6.57 -13.19
N ALA A 192 1.82 6.86 -14.42
CA ALA A 192 1.70 5.94 -15.53
C ALA A 192 2.56 4.66 -15.31
N PRO A 193 2.36 3.61 -16.10
CA PRO A 193 3.20 2.41 -16.03
C PRO A 193 4.69 2.74 -16.19
N GLY A 194 5.54 2.10 -15.38
CA GLY A 194 6.99 2.28 -15.43
C GLY A 194 7.54 3.61 -14.89
N THR A 195 6.71 4.45 -14.24
CA THR A 195 7.17 5.73 -13.63
C THR A 195 7.84 5.58 -12.27
N GLY A 196 7.91 4.35 -11.71
CA GLY A 196 8.59 4.09 -10.43
C GLY A 196 7.79 4.46 -9.19
N LYS A 197 6.46 4.55 -9.24
CA LYS A 197 5.58 4.86 -8.07
C LYS A 197 5.93 4.10 -6.80
N THR A 198 5.95 2.78 -6.89
CA THR A 198 6.27 1.88 -5.75
C THR A 198 7.64 2.19 -5.15
N ALA A 199 8.63 2.44 -6.01
CA ALA A 199 9.96 2.81 -5.56
C ALA A 199 9.94 4.16 -4.82
N VAL A 200 9.24 5.17 -5.34
CA VAL A 200 9.05 6.45 -4.65
C VAL A 200 8.47 6.23 -3.25
N GLY A 201 7.42 5.41 -3.11
CA GLY A 201 6.82 5.11 -1.82
C GLY A 201 7.78 4.45 -0.83
N LEU A 202 8.55 3.46 -1.28
CA LEU A 202 9.54 2.76 -0.46
C LEU A 202 10.69 3.66 -0.04
N HIS A 203 11.22 4.47 -0.98
CA HIS A 203 12.28 5.43 -0.67
C HIS A 203 11.77 6.54 0.27
N ARG A 204 10.51 6.97 0.11
CA ARG A 204 9.90 7.92 1.03
C ARG A 204 9.79 7.35 2.45
N ILE A 205 9.38 6.11 2.64
CA ILE A 205 9.41 5.45 3.95
C ILE A 205 10.82 5.50 4.54
N ALA A 206 11.84 5.12 3.74
CA ALA A 206 13.23 5.14 4.20
C ALA A 206 13.70 6.56 4.57
N PHE A 207 13.30 7.58 3.82
CA PHE A 207 13.61 8.98 4.11
C PHE A 207 12.92 9.45 5.39
N LEU A 208 11.61 9.21 5.55
CA LEU A 208 10.85 9.60 6.73
C LEU A 208 11.34 8.90 8.01
N LEU A 209 11.75 7.63 7.91
CA LEU A 209 12.38 6.93 9.02
C LEU A 209 13.78 7.46 9.34
N TYR A 210 14.47 8.10 8.40
CA TYR A 210 15.74 8.77 8.65
C TYR A 210 15.55 10.12 9.37
N THR A 211 14.56 10.93 8.94
CA THR A 211 14.34 12.29 9.46
C THR A 211 13.47 12.34 10.70
N ASP A 212 12.42 11.52 10.80
CA ASP A 212 11.34 11.64 11.78
C ASP A 212 11.09 10.35 12.58
N ARG A 213 12.09 9.47 12.72
CA ARG A 213 11.97 8.14 13.33
C ARG A 213 11.28 8.15 14.68
N GLU A 214 11.73 8.98 15.62
CA GLU A 214 11.19 8.99 16.99
C GLU A 214 9.74 9.50 17.05
N ARG A 215 9.38 10.42 16.17
CA ARG A 215 7.99 10.87 16.03
C ARG A 215 7.11 9.74 15.51
N LEU A 216 7.51 9.13 14.41
CA LEU A 216 6.77 8.04 13.76
C LEU A 216 6.60 6.84 14.69
N ARG A 217 7.63 6.48 15.47
CA ARG A 217 7.51 5.42 16.48
C ARG A 217 6.48 5.72 17.55
N ARG A 218 6.43 6.97 18.06
CA ARG A 218 5.42 7.39 19.06
C ARG A 218 4.02 7.37 18.50
N GLU A 219 3.86 7.65 17.21
CA GLU A 219 2.59 7.66 16.50
C GLU A 219 2.14 6.27 16.01
N GLY A 220 2.86 5.20 16.35
CA GLY A 220 2.51 3.82 16.04
C GLY A 220 3.30 3.18 14.89
N GLY A 221 4.30 3.90 14.35
CA GLY A 221 5.19 3.41 13.29
C GLY A 221 4.70 3.74 11.89
N VAL A 222 5.31 3.06 10.91
CA VAL A 222 5.02 3.22 9.49
C VAL A 222 4.69 1.88 8.84
N ALA A 223 3.86 1.89 7.82
CA ALA A 223 3.57 0.70 7.03
C ALA A 223 3.41 1.01 5.54
N ILE A 224 3.77 0.03 4.69
CA ILE A 224 3.33 -0.05 3.31
C ILE A 224 2.22 -1.08 3.20
N VAL A 225 1.13 -0.69 2.55
CA VAL A 225 -0.01 -1.57 2.25
C VAL A 225 -0.02 -1.85 0.76
N GLY A 226 0.21 -3.10 0.41
CA GLY A 226 0.25 -3.58 -0.97
C GLY A 226 -1.00 -4.38 -1.37
N PRO A 227 -1.20 -4.61 -2.68
CA PRO A 227 -2.39 -5.28 -3.20
C PRO A 227 -2.44 -6.79 -2.91
N SER A 228 -1.30 -7.43 -2.67
CA SER A 228 -1.22 -8.89 -2.48
C SER A 228 0.06 -9.32 -1.74
N GLY A 229 0.05 -10.54 -1.18
CA GLY A 229 1.23 -11.16 -0.59
C GLY A 229 2.38 -11.36 -1.58
N SER A 230 2.08 -11.71 -2.84
CA SER A 230 3.10 -11.84 -3.91
C SER A 230 3.79 -10.51 -4.20
N PHE A 231 3.02 -9.41 -4.26
CA PHE A 231 3.58 -8.07 -4.38
C PHE A 231 4.50 -7.72 -3.20
N LEU A 232 4.06 -7.99 -1.97
CA LEU A 232 4.87 -7.74 -0.77
C LEU A 232 6.16 -8.58 -0.77
N SER A 233 6.10 -9.83 -1.23
CA SER A 233 7.30 -10.66 -1.41
C SER A 233 8.27 -10.05 -2.42
N TYR A 234 7.76 -9.50 -3.52
CA TYR A 234 8.56 -8.83 -4.56
C TYR A 234 9.31 -7.60 -4.03
N ILE A 235 8.69 -6.76 -3.19
CA ILE A 235 9.30 -5.54 -2.64
C ILE A 235 10.07 -5.76 -1.33
N ARG A 236 9.99 -6.94 -0.75
CA ARG A 236 10.46 -7.28 0.61
C ARG A 236 11.88 -6.81 0.93
N ASN A 237 12.79 -6.86 -0.04
CA ASN A 237 14.20 -6.60 0.17
C ASN A 237 14.59 -5.12 -0.02
N VAL A 238 13.71 -4.27 -0.55
CA VAL A 238 14.05 -2.88 -0.87
C VAL A 238 14.34 -2.06 0.39
N LEU A 239 13.45 -2.08 1.38
CA LEU A 239 13.64 -1.31 2.62
C LEU A 239 14.87 -1.78 3.43
N PRO A 240 15.13 -3.09 3.61
CA PRO A 240 16.38 -3.56 4.20
C PRO A 240 17.63 -3.11 3.42
N ALA A 241 17.61 -3.12 2.08
CA ALA A 241 18.71 -2.61 1.26
C ALA A 241 18.98 -1.11 1.51
N LEU A 242 17.93 -0.33 1.77
CA LEU A 242 18.02 1.09 2.15
C LEU A 242 18.37 1.32 3.63
N GLY A 243 18.56 0.26 4.41
CA GLY A 243 18.94 0.34 5.83
C GLY A 243 17.76 0.37 6.80
N GLU A 244 16.53 0.17 6.32
CA GLU A 244 15.32 0.25 7.14
C GLU A 244 14.62 -1.11 7.25
N ALA A 245 14.44 -1.59 8.50
CA ALA A 245 13.78 -2.85 8.80
C ALA A 245 12.53 -2.68 9.70
N GLU A 246 12.18 -1.44 10.04
CA GLU A 246 11.12 -1.15 11.02
C GLU A 246 9.74 -0.93 10.39
N ALA A 247 9.68 -0.73 9.08
CA ALA A 247 8.41 -0.53 8.39
C ALA A 247 7.62 -1.84 8.27
N GLY A 248 6.33 -1.79 8.62
CA GLY A 248 5.39 -2.88 8.35
C GLY A 248 5.16 -3.05 6.85
N GLN A 249 5.12 -4.28 6.37
CA GLN A 249 4.71 -4.62 5.00
C GLN A 249 3.49 -5.51 5.10
N LEU A 250 2.33 -5.03 4.70
CA LEU A 250 1.03 -5.63 4.99
C LEU A 250 0.12 -5.59 3.76
N THR A 251 -0.73 -6.59 3.59
CA THR A 251 -1.92 -6.45 2.76
C THR A 251 -3.00 -5.67 3.52
N LEU A 252 -4.05 -5.23 2.81
CA LEU A 252 -5.17 -4.58 3.48
C LEU A 252 -5.84 -5.53 4.49
N GLU A 253 -6.00 -6.80 4.12
CA GLU A 253 -6.58 -7.82 4.99
C GLU A 253 -5.77 -7.98 6.27
N GLU A 254 -4.44 -8.01 6.18
CA GLU A 254 -3.55 -8.07 7.34
C GLU A 254 -3.63 -6.80 8.21
N LEU A 255 -3.74 -5.62 7.57
CA LEU A 255 -3.92 -4.35 8.26
C LEU A 255 -5.21 -4.32 9.09
N ILE A 256 -6.31 -4.88 8.57
CA ILE A 256 -7.61 -4.90 9.25
C ILE A 256 -7.80 -6.14 10.15
N ALA A 257 -7.07 -7.23 9.89
CA ALA A 257 -7.18 -8.46 10.65
C ALA A 257 -6.76 -8.25 12.12
N ARG A 258 -7.71 -8.42 13.02
CA ARG A 258 -7.51 -8.34 14.48
C ARG A 258 -7.88 -9.66 15.16
N GLY A 259 -7.49 -10.76 14.50
CA GLY A 259 -7.58 -12.09 15.06
C GLY A 259 -8.84 -12.88 14.73
N GLU A 260 -9.80 -12.36 13.91
CA GLU A 260 -10.92 -13.19 13.43
C GLU A 260 -11.73 -12.49 12.33
N PRO A 261 -12.30 -13.20 11.38
CA PRO A 261 -12.02 -14.58 10.94
C PRO A 261 -10.72 -14.69 10.16
N SER A 262 -10.13 -15.90 10.14
CA SER A 262 -8.86 -16.16 9.46
C SER A 262 -9.02 -16.04 7.95
N GLY A 263 -8.65 -14.89 7.37
CA GLY A 263 -8.57 -14.64 5.94
C GLY A 263 -9.88 -14.77 5.13
N PRO A 264 -9.92 -14.25 3.91
CA PRO A 264 -11.04 -14.46 3.02
C PRO A 264 -11.03 -15.90 2.49
N ALA A 265 -12.15 -16.62 2.63
CA ALA A 265 -12.33 -17.98 2.14
C ALA A 265 -13.34 -18.06 0.98
N GLY A 266 -14.06 -16.96 0.72
CA GLY A 266 -15.07 -16.87 -0.33
C GLY A 266 -14.69 -15.91 -1.46
N THR A 267 -15.10 -16.28 -2.68
CA THR A 267 -15.13 -15.34 -3.81
C THR A 267 -16.41 -14.53 -3.75
N GLU A 268 -16.37 -13.29 -4.22
CA GLU A 268 -17.50 -12.39 -4.21
C GLU A 268 -18.01 -12.12 -5.63
N ASP A 269 -19.33 -12.13 -5.79
CA ASP A 269 -19.97 -11.63 -7.00
C ASP A 269 -19.71 -10.12 -7.15
N PRO A 270 -19.38 -9.60 -8.36
CA PRO A 270 -19.08 -8.19 -8.59
C PRO A 270 -20.19 -7.22 -8.13
N ALA A 271 -21.45 -7.57 -8.25
CA ALA A 271 -22.56 -6.74 -7.79
C ALA A 271 -22.60 -6.67 -6.25
N SER A 272 -22.34 -7.79 -5.56
CA SER A 272 -22.21 -7.85 -4.12
C SER A 272 -21.00 -7.02 -3.63
N ALA A 273 -19.84 -7.20 -4.27
CA ALA A 273 -18.62 -6.46 -3.95
C ALA A 273 -18.81 -4.94 -4.07
N ARG A 274 -19.54 -4.50 -5.11
CA ARG A 274 -19.84 -3.08 -5.33
C ARG A 274 -20.66 -2.50 -4.19
N VAL A 275 -21.74 -3.16 -3.77
CA VAL A 275 -22.59 -2.64 -2.70
C VAL A 275 -21.90 -2.73 -1.33
N LYS A 276 -21.22 -3.83 -1.02
CA LYS A 276 -20.45 -3.98 0.22
C LYS A 276 -19.30 -2.99 0.33
N GLY A 277 -18.68 -2.62 -0.81
CA GLY A 277 -17.63 -1.62 -0.89
C GLY A 277 -18.11 -0.17 -0.80
N ASP A 278 -19.40 0.09 -0.94
CA ASP A 278 -20.00 1.43 -0.92
C ASP A 278 -19.96 2.03 0.51
N ALA A 279 -19.58 3.31 0.62
CA ALA A 279 -19.50 4.04 1.90
C ALA A 279 -20.82 4.05 2.68
N ARG A 280 -21.98 3.92 2.00
CA ARG A 280 -23.30 3.81 2.63
C ARG A 280 -23.42 2.63 3.60
N MET A 281 -22.63 1.58 3.39
CA MET A 281 -22.59 0.43 4.30
C MET A 281 -22.13 0.80 5.71
N ALA A 282 -21.32 1.82 5.88
CA ALA A 282 -20.93 2.32 7.20
C ALA A 282 -22.14 2.79 8.02
N GLU A 283 -23.09 3.47 7.39
CA GLU A 283 -24.32 3.91 8.06
C GLU A 283 -25.24 2.72 8.37
N VAL A 284 -25.36 1.75 7.47
CA VAL A 284 -26.13 0.51 7.71
C VAL A 284 -25.59 -0.23 8.94
N ILE A 285 -24.26 -0.39 9.03
CA ILE A 285 -23.60 -1.05 10.17
C ILE A 285 -23.81 -0.24 11.45
N ALA A 286 -23.64 1.07 11.41
CA ALA A 286 -23.84 1.95 12.56
C ALA A 286 -25.28 1.86 13.07
N ARG A 287 -26.28 1.96 12.20
CA ARG A 287 -27.70 1.80 12.58
C ARG A 287 -27.98 0.43 13.23
N ALA A 288 -27.46 -0.65 12.64
CA ALA A 288 -27.62 -1.98 13.19
C ALA A 288 -26.95 -2.17 14.56
N LEU A 289 -25.82 -1.52 14.79
CA LEU A 289 -25.11 -1.54 16.06
C LEU A 289 -25.87 -0.75 17.13
N TRP A 290 -26.23 0.51 16.82
CA TRP A 290 -26.91 1.39 17.77
C TRP A 290 -28.35 0.97 18.06
N ALA A 291 -29.00 0.21 17.18
CA ALA A 291 -30.31 -0.39 17.43
C ALA A 291 -30.28 -1.47 18.54
N GLN A 292 -29.10 -1.93 18.97
CA GLN A 292 -28.99 -2.85 20.10
C GLN A 292 -29.13 -2.15 21.46
N VAL A 293 -28.96 -0.83 21.50
CA VAL A 293 -29.14 -0.03 22.73
C VAL A 293 -30.64 0.18 22.94
N ARG A 294 -31.15 -0.38 24.02
CA ARG A 294 -32.58 -0.37 24.40
C ARG A 294 -32.86 0.75 25.42
N PRO A 295 -34.03 1.35 25.41
CA PRO A 295 -34.43 2.25 26.48
C PRO A 295 -34.50 1.50 27.83
N ALA A 296 -34.35 2.26 28.91
CA ALA A 296 -34.62 1.73 30.26
C ALA A 296 -36.13 1.58 30.43
N GLU A 297 -36.57 0.38 30.75
CA GLU A 297 -37.99 0.09 31.02
C GLU A 297 -38.27 -0.01 32.52
N GLU A 298 -37.24 -0.26 33.32
CA GLU A 298 -37.35 -0.49 34.76
C GLU A 298 -36.45 0.43 35.56
N THR A 299 -36.85 0.75 36.79
CA THR A 299 -36.06 1.49 37.77
C THR A 299 -34.84 0.66 38.18
N LEU A 300 -33.63 1.25 38.07
CA LEU A 300 -32.42 0.64 38.62
C LEU A 300 -32.47 0.73 40.16
N VAL A 301 -32.46 -0.42 40.85
CA VAL A 301 -32.39 -0.49 42.29
C VAL A 301 -31.04 -1.07 42.70
N VAL A 302 -30.25 -0.27 43.43
CA VAL A 302 -28.95 -0.70 43.96
C VAL A 302 -29.01 -0.76 45.47
N THR A 303 -28.64 -1.90 46.06
CA THR A 303 -28.63 -2.09 47.51
C THR A 303 -27.23 -1.84 48.07
N VAL A 304 -27.12 -0.90 49.01
CA VAL A 304 -25.84 -0.63 49.71
C VAL A 304 -26.08 -0.74 51.22
N GLY A 305 -25.54 -1.81 51.81
CA GLY A 305 -25.88 -2.19 53.19
C GLY A 305 -27.35 -2.59 53.31
N SER A 306 -28.10 -1.92 54.20
CA SER A 306 -29.54 -2.15 54.37
C SER A 306 -30.43 -1.23 53.53
N ARG A 307 -29.90 -0.27 52.83
CA ARG A 307 -30.65 0.73 52.03
C ARG A 307 -30.70 0.45 50.56
N LYS A 308 -31.82 0.84 49.93
CA LYS A 308 -32.07 0.70 48.49
C LYS A 308 -32.13 2.07 47.82
N TYR A 309 -31.22 2.34 46.89
CA TYR A 309 -31.20 3.57 46.08
C TYR A 309 -31.82 3.27 44.70
N ARG A 310 -32.66 4.19 44.22
CA ARG A 310 -33.50 3.96 43.05
C ARG A 310 -33.22 5.08 42.03
N VAL A 311 -32.77 4.68 40.80
CA VAL A 311 -32.61 5.59 39.66
C VAL A 311 -33.77 5.31 38.69
N PRO A 312 -34.64 6.27 38.42
CA PRO A 312 -35.84 6.05 37.61
C PRO A 312 -35.47 5.94 36.10
N PRO A 313 -36.34 5.34 35.26
CA PRO A 313 -36.09 5.15 33.83
C PRO A 313 -35.81 6.45 33.08
N GLU A 314 -36.45 7.55 33.42
CA GLU A 314 -36.31 8.85 32.80
C GLU A 314 -34.89 9.43 32.98
N GLU A 315 -34.35 9.28 34.20
CA GLU A 315 -32.98 9.71 34.51
C GLU A 315 -31.97 8.83 33.77
N ILE A 316 -32.20 7.52 33.71
CA ILE A 316 -31.35 6.60 32.94
C ILE A 316 -31.39 6.94 31.45
N ALA A 317 -32.55 7.27 30.88
CA ALA A 317 -32.70 7.69 29.49
C ALA A 317 -31.91 8.97 29.20
N ALA A 318 -31.99 9.97 30.09
CA ALA A 318 -31.21 11.19 29.97
C ALA A 318 -29.70 10.95 30.00
N ILE A 319 -29.24 10.00 30.83
CA ILE A 319 -27.83 9.57 30.87
C ILE A 319 -27.42 8.94 29.52
N VAL A 320 -28.22 8.01 28.98
CA VAL A 320 -27.95 7.33 27.69
C VAL A 320 -27.88 8.37 26.55
N ASP A 321 -28.84 9.29 26.49
CA ASP A 321 -28.87 10.34 25.45
C ASP A 321 -27.68 11.30 25.59
N GLY A 322 -27.28 11.62 26.82
CA GLY A 322 -26.10 12.42 27.10
C GLY A 322 -24.81 11.75 26.62
N ILE A 323 -24.70 10.44 26.72
CA ILE A 323 -23.55 9.67 26.20
C ILE A 323 -23.55 9.63 24.67
N ARG A 324 -24.73 9.42 24.06
CA ARG A 324 -24.86 9.41 22.59
C ARG A 324 -24.44 10.75 21.97
N ARG A 325 -24.83 11.88 22.59
CA ARG A 325 -24.40 13.22 22.11
C ARG A 325 -22.91 13.45 22.18
N GLN A 326 -22.17 12.76 23.04
CA GLN A 326 -20.72 12.87 23.16
C GLN A 326 -19.96 12.09 22.06
N GLN A 327 -20.65 11.44 21.13
CA GLN A 327 -20.03 10.66 20.03
C GLN A 327 -18.97 9.64 20.51
N ALA A 328 -19.13 9.10 21.71
CA ALA A 328 -18.28 8.04 22.22
C ALA A 328 -18.44 6.79 21.34
N SER A 329 -17.36 5.99 21.21
CA SER A 329 -17.49 4.68 20.59
C SER A 329 -18.47 3.79 21.39
N TYR A 330 -19.09 2.81 20.76
CA TYR A 330 -20.07 1.95 21.40
C TYR A 330 -19.55 1.31 22.70
N GLY A 331 -18.28 0.83 22.70
CA GLY A 331 -17.66 0.26 23.90
C GLY A 331 -17.41 1.28 25.00
N ALA A 332 -16.84 2.45 24.65
CA ALA A 332 -16.63 3.54 25.60
C ALA A 332 -17.95 4.08 26.18
N GLY A 333 -18.99 4.19 25.34
CA GLY A 333 -20.32 4.57 25.78
C GLY A 333 -20.89 3.61 26.81
N ARG A 334 -20.69 2.32 26.61
CA ARG A 334 -21.11 1.28 27.54
C ARG A 334 -20.39 1.38 28.91
N GLU A 335 -19.10 1.69 28.90
CA GLU A 335 -18.31 1.90 30.13
C GLU A 335 -18.74 3.19 30.85
N LEU A 336 -18.96 4.28 30.09
CA LEU A 336 -19.47 5.53 30.62
C LEU A 336 -20.85 5.37 31.23
N LEU A 337 -21.73 4.56 30.65
CA LEU A 337 -23.05 4.28 31.22
C LEU A 337 -22.95 3.67 32.64
N ALA A 338 -22.07 2.66 32.82
CA ALA A 338 -21.83 2.09 34.12
C ALA A 338 -21.35 3.11 35.15
N GLN A 339 -20.42 3.99 34.74
CA GLN A 339 -19.88 5.04 35.62
C GLN A 339 -20.92 6.12 35.98
N ARG A 340 -21.76 6.54 35.01
CA ARG A 340 -22.79 7.57 35.23
C ARG A 340 -23.93 7.03 36.08
N LEU A 341 -24.37 5.78 35.88
CA LEU A 341 -25.36 5.13 36.74
C LEU A 341 -24.83 5.01 38.17
N ALA A 342 -23.57 4.63 38.35
CA ALA A 342 -22.91 4.59 39.66
C ALA A 342 -22.84 6.00 40.28
N GLY A 343 -22.59 7.04 39.49
CA GLY A 343 -22.63 8.43 39.97
C GLY A 343 -24.00 8.89 40.42
N ALA A 344 -25.06 8.54 39.66
CA ALA A 344 -26.45 8.84 40.08
C ALA A 344 -26.78 8.16 41.42
N VAL A 345 -26.40 6.89 41.63
CA VAL A 345 -26.55 6.19 42.90
C VAL A 345 -25.74 6.88 44.01
N GLN A 346 -24.51 7.30 43.73
CA GLN A 346 -23.67 7.98 44.71
C GLN A 346 -24.32 9.35 45.14
N THR A 347 -24.85 10.14 44.22
CA THR A 347 -25.56 11.38 44.54
C THR A 347 -26.76 11.12 45.49
N LEU A 348 -27.50 10.06 45.26
CA LEU A 348 -28.59 9.64 46.15
C LEU A 348 -28.07 9.23 47.54
N MET A 349 -26.90 8.62 47.62
CA MET A 349 -26.24 8.23 48.90
C MET A 349 -25.77 9.48 49.67
N GLU A 350 -25.21 10.45 48.97
CA GLU A 350 -24.77 11.76 49.52
C GLU A 350 -25.96 12.55 50.05
N ALA A 351 -27.06 12.59 49.31
CA ALA A 351 -28.30 13.22 49.75
C ALA A 351 -28.89 12.56 51.02
N ASP A 352 -28.58 11.28 51.25
CA ASP A 352 -28.97 10.51 52.41
C ASP A 352 -27.95 10.61 53.59
N GLY A 353 -26.99 11.53 53.50
CA GLY A 353 -26.00 11.84 54.53
C GLY A 353 -24.88 10.81 54.70
N ARG A 354 -24.64 9.96 53.72
CA ARG A 354 -23.51 9.04 53.76
C ARG A 354 -22.23 9.75 53.30
N ALA A 355 -21.14 9.45 54.07
CA ALA A 355 -19.83 10.03 53.83
C ALA A 355 -19.34 9.73 52.40
N ASP A 356 -18.68 10.71 51.78
CA ASP A 356 -18.07 10.60 50.48
C ASP A 356 -16.89 9.60 50.53
N ASP A 357 -17.08 8.46 49.87
CA ASP A 357 -16.02 7.47 49.66
C ASP A 357 -15.53 7.56 48.23
N PRO A 358 -14.32 8.07 48.01
CA PRO A 358 -13.77 8.23 46.65
C PRO A 358 -13.79 6.97 45.78
N ARG A 359 -13.83 5.79 46.41
CA ARG A 359 -13.89 4.49 45.74
C ARG A 359 -15.32 3.95 45.57
N ALA A 360 -16.34 4.64 46.13
CA ALA A 360 -17.72 4.19 46.06
C ALA A 360 -18.21 4.09 44.60
N ARG A 361 -17.95 5.09 43.78
CA ARG A 361 -18.32 5.09 42.35
C ARG A 361 -17.73 3.91 41.59
N GLU A 362 -16.47 3.60 41.80
CA GLU A 362 -15.80 2.47 41.14
C GLU A 362 -16.40 1.12 41.61
N ARG A 363 -16.67 0.96 42.90
CA ARG A 363 -17.32 -0.24 43.41
C ARG A 363 -18.75 -0.40 42.90
N LEU A 364 -19.52 0.70 42.86
CA LEU A 364 -20.90 0.70 42.36
C LEU A 364 -20.94 0.38 40.85
N SER A 365 -20.04 0.97 40.03
CA SER A 365 -19.98 0.68 38.61
C SER A 365 -19.67 -0.79 38.30
N ARG A 366 -18.94 -1.46 39.19
CA ARG A 366 -18.64 -2.90 39.11
C ARG A 366 -19.67 -3.76 39.79
N GLY A 367 -20.64 -3.17 40.46
CA GLY A 367 -21.72 -3.85 41.17
C GLY A 367 -22.60 -4.69 40.25
N ARG A 368 -23.20 -5.75 40.80
CA ARG A 368 -24.02 -6.71 40.06
C ARG A 368 -25.24 -6.04 39.41
N GLU A 369 -25.92 -5.17 40.15
CA GLU A 369 -27.14 -4.49 39.71
C GLU A 369 -26.84 -3.53 38.55
N VAL A 370 -25.81 -2.71 38.68
CA VAL A 370 -25.38 -1.79 37.60
C VAL A 370 -24.93 -2.56 36.35
N LYS A 371 -24.12 -3.61 36.52
CA LYS A 371 -23.72 -4.48 35.40
C LYS A 371 -24.90 -5.13 34.70
N ALA A 372 -25.89 -5.62 35.46
CA ALA A 372 -27.09 -6.23 34.90
C ALA A 372 -27.91 -5.20 34.10
N ALA A 373 -28.14 -4.01 34.66
CA ALA A 373 -28.83 -2.93 33.99
C ALA A 373 -28.12 -2.51 32.70
N VAL A 374 -26.79 -2.30 32.75
CA VAL A 374 -25.98 -1.99 31.54
C VAL A 374 -26.07 -3.13 30.53
N ALA A 375 -26.02 -4.40 30.93
CA ALA A 375 -26.10 -5.52 29.99
C ALA A 375 -27.46 -5.62 29.31
N ALA A 376 -28.54 -5.28 30.00
CA ALA A 376 -29.91 -5.26 29.46
C ALA A 376 -30.10 -4.10 28.45
N MET A 377 -29.65 -2.91 28.79
CA MET A 377 -29.84 -1.71 27.97
C MET A 377 -28.80 -1.54 26.88
N TRP A 378 -27.54 -1.88 27.15
CA TRP A 378 -26.41 -1.66 26.26
C TRP A 378 -25.55 -2.95 26.21
N PRO A 379 -25.99 -3.96 25.46
CA PRO A 379 -25.31 -5.26 25.42
C PRO A 379 -23.90 -5.14 24.83
N LYS A 380 -23.01 -6.07 25.18
CA LYS A 380 -21.69 -6.18 24.58
C LYS A 380 -21.85 -6.51 23.09
N ALA A 381 -21.32 -5.68 22.24
CA ALA A 381 -21.35 -5.91 20.78
C ALA A 381 -20.23 -6.86 20.34
N ASP A 382 -20.60 -7.77 19.45
CA ASP A 382 -19.70 -8.66 18.72
C ASP A 382 -19.75 -8.26 17.23
N PRO A 383 -18.67 -7.72 16.65
CA PRO A 383 -18.65 -7.25 15.27
C PRO A 383 -18.96 -8.34 14.24
N VAL A 384 -18.41 -9.55 14.43
CA VAL A 384 -18.64 -10.68 13.52
C VAL A 384 -20.10 -11.11 13.56
N LYS A 385 -20.67 -11.24 14.76
CA LYS A 385 -22.10 -11.58 14.94
C LYS A 385 -23.02 -10.50 14.39
N LEU A 386 -22.63 -9.21 14.50
CA LEU A 386 -23.39 -8.10 13.94
C LEU A 386 -23.50 -8.21 12.42
N VAL A 387 -22.36 -8.32 11.74
CA VAL A 387 -22.28 -8.42 10.28
C VAL A 387 -22.91 -9.72 9.79
N PHE A 388 -22.62 -10.86 10.44
CA PHE A 388 -23.28 -12.12 10.13
C PHE A 388 -24.81 -12.00 10.15
N GLY A 389 -25.35 -11.36 11.21
CA GLY A 389 -26.77 -11.13 11.33
C GLY A 389 -27.34 -10.24 10.22
N LEU A 390 -26.60 -9.21 9.78
CA LEU A 390 -27.01 -8.37 8.64
C LEU A 390 -27.06 -9.17 7.32
N LEU A 391 -26.04 -10.01 7.07
CA LEU A 391 -25.91 -10.74 5.80
C LEU A 391 -26.79 -12.00 5.73
N THR A 392 -27.36 -12.48 6.87
CA THR A 392 -28.17 -13.70 6.95
C THR A 392 -29.63 -13.48 7.29
N ASP A 393 -30.00 -12.34 7.90
CA ASP A 393 -31.35 -12.00 8.32
C ASP A 393 -31.90 -10.84 7.47
N PRO A 394 -32.86 -11.13 6.55
CA PRO A 394 -33.44 -10.10 5.66
C PRO A 394 -34.13 -8.96 6.40
N ASP A 395 -34.84 -9.27 7.50
CA ASP A 395 -35.61 -8.26 8.24
C ASP A 395 -34.68 -7.33 9.01
N ARG A 396 -33.61 -7.87 9.58
CA ARG A 396 -32.57 -7.09 10.24
C ARG A 396 -31.89 -6.15 9.25
N LEU A 397 -31.50 -6.66 8.07
CA LEU A 397 -30.91 -5.85 7.02
C LEU A 397 -31.89 -4.79 6.52
N ALA A 398 -33.16 -5.16 6.29
CA ALA A 398 -34.19 -4.22 5.81
C ALA A 398 -34.38 -3.04 6.77
N ARG A 399 -34.41 -3.29 8.09
CA ARG A 399 -34.52 -2.22 9.10
C ARG A 399 -33.28 -1.32 9.11
N ALA A 400 -32.08 -1.90 9.11
CA ALA A 400 -30.84 -1.14 9.17
C ALA A 400 -30.57 -0.33 7.89
N ALA A 401 -30.94 -0.89 6.74
CA ALA A 401 -30.72 -0.32 5.41
C ALA A 401 -31.91 0.53 4.88
N ALA A 402 -32.93 0.77 5.72
CA ALA A 402 -34.09 1.56 5.29
C ALA A 402 -33.71 2.96 4.84
N GLY A 403 -34.08 3.32 3.59
CA GLY A 403 -33.73 4.60 2.99
C GLY A 403 -32.27 4.73 2.53
N ILE A 404 -31.43 3.69 2.70
CA ILE A 404 -30.01 3.69 2.31
C ILE A 404 -29.80 2.78 1.10
N LEU A 405 -30.28 1.53 1.14
CA LEU A 405 -30.08 0.53 0.10
C LEU A 405 -31.42 0.17 -0.56
N SER A 406 -31.37 0.00 -1.87
CA SER A 406 -32.51 -0.50 -2.65
C SER A 406 -32.84 -1.97 -2.31
N PRO A 407 -34.04 -2.48 -2.68
CA PRO A 407 -34.36 -3.90 -2.52
C PRO A 407 -33.38 -4.84 -3.24
N GLU A 408 -32.87 -4.43 -4.41
CA GLU A 408 -31.91 -5.17 -5.21
C GLU A 408 -30.55 -5.20 -4.49
N GLU A 409 -30.06 -4.07 -4.01
CA GLU A 409 -28.80 -3.95 -3.26
C GLU A 409 -28.86 -4.79 -1.99
N ARG A 410 -29.98 -4.78 -1.26
CA ARG A 410 -30.17 -5.63 -0.06
C ARG A 410 -30.13 -7.12 -0.37
N ARG A 411 -30.57 -7.52 -1.58
CA ARG A 411 -30.44 -8.94 -2.01
C ARG A 411 -29.00 -9.26 -2.37
N ALA A 412 -28.29 -8.35 -3.06
CA ALA A 412 -26.91 -8.54 -3.50
C ALA A 412 -25.91 -8.71 -2.36
N VAL A 413 -26.06 -7.99 -1.22
CA VAL A 413 -25.09 -8.09 -0.10
C VAL A 413 -25.22 -9.36 0.72
N ARG A 414 -26.34 -10.12 0.59
CA ARG A 414 -26.58 -11.33 1.38
C ARG A 414 -25.76 -12.51 0.85
N PHE A 415 -25.43 -13.45 1.74
CA PHE A 415 -24.87 -14.72 1.28
C PHE A 415 -25.84 -15.43 0.32
N PRO A 416 -25.35 -15.94 -0.84
CA PRO A 416 -26.17 -16.68 -1.79
C PRO A 416 -26.87 -17.90 -1.15
N ARG A 417 -26.17 -18.55 -0.21
CA ARG A 417 -26.71 -19.61 0.64
C ARG A 417 -26.42 -19.25 2.09
N ARG A 418 -27.44 -19.32 2.94
CA ARG A 418 -27.29 -19.01 4.36
C ARG A 418 -26.30 -19.99 5.03
N PRO A 419 -25.17 -19.52 5.57
CA PRO A 419 -24.23 -20.36 6.27
C PRO A 419 -24.84 -20.91 7.56
N ARG A 420 -24.41 -22.10 7.99
CA ARG A 420 -24.89 -22.74 9.24
C ARG A 420 -24.43 -21.99 10.50
N SER A 421 -23.26 -21.36 10.44
CA SER A 421 -22.67 -20.63 11.55
C SER A 421 -21.69 -19.56 11.05
N MET A 422 -21.27 -18.65 11.92
CA MET A 422 -20.22 -17.66 11.63
C MET A 422 -18.88 -18.32 11.24
N ARG A 423 -18.57 -19.50 11.82
CA ARG A 423 -17.32 -20.24 11.51
C ARG A 423 -17.35 -20.89 10.12
N SER A 424 -18.53 -21.29 9.65
CA SER A 424 -18.70 -21.93 8.34
C SER A 424 -19.08 -20.92 7.25
N ALA A 425 -19.14 -19.63 7.56
CA ALA A 425 -19.45 -18.61 6.58
C ALA A 425 -18.26 -18.40 5.62
N PRO A 426 -18.51 -18.36 4.32
CA PRO A 426 -17.47 -18.10 3.31
C PRO A 426 -17.21 -16.59 3.26
N TRP A 427 -16.54 -16.07 4.28
CA TRP A 427 -16.23 -14.64 4.36
C TRP A 427 -15.41 -14.20 3.16
N SER A 428 -15.84 -13.15 2.49
CA SER A 428 -15.10 -12.48 1.42
C SER A 428 -14.21 -11.35 1.98
N GLY A 429 -13.29 -10.83 1.18
CA GLY A 429 -12.50 -9.64 1.54
C GLY A 429 -13.39 -8.44 1.87
N ALA A 430 -14.49 -8.22 1.12
CA ALA A 430 -15.44 -7.16 1.41
C ALA A 430 -16.16 -7.37 2.75
N ASP A 431 -16.53 -8.61 3.11
CA ASP A 431 -17.13 -8.91 4.40
C ASP A 431 -16.21 -8.60 5.57
N LEU A 432 -14.90 -8.89 5.42
CA LEU A 432 -13.89 -8.56 6.44
C LEU A 432 -13.79 -7.04 6.68
N VAL A 433 -13.93 -6.23 5.63
CA VAL A 433 -13.98 -4.77 5.75
C VAL A 433 -15.23 -4.30 6.49
N LEU A 434 -16.39 -4.92 6.26
CA LEU A 434 -17.62 -4.64 7.03
C LEU A 434 -17.46 -5.01 8.52
N ILE A 435 -16.80 -6.12 8.81
CA ILE A 435 -16.48 -6.54 10.18
C ILE A 435 -15.53 -5.54 10.84
N ASP A 436 -14.50 -5.07 10.13
CA ASP A 436 -13.60 -4.02 10.62
C ASP A 436 -14.34 -2.71 10.90
N GLU A 437 -15.28 -2.29 10.04
CA GLU A 437 -16.14 -1.12 10.30
C GLU A 437 -16.88 -1.28 11.62
N ALA A 438 -17.53 -2.43 11.82
CA ALA A 438 -18.26 -2.73 13.04
C ALA A 438 -17.34 -2.76 14.27
N ALA A 439 -16.16 -3.36 14.15
CA ALA A 439 -15.16 -3.43 15.22
C ALA A 439 -14.65 -2.03 15.62
N CYS A 440 -14.43 -1.16 14.64
CA CYS A 440 -13.96 0.21 14.86
C CYS A 440 -15.04 1.11 15.52
N LEU A 441 -16.32 0.86 15.25
CA LEU A 441 -17.43 1.52 15.96
C LEU A 441 -17.49 1.09 17.44
N VAL A 442 -17.12 -0.15 17.73
CA VAL A 442 -17.06 -0.66 19.11
C VAL A 442 -15.83 -0.13 19.83
N ARG A 443 -14.67 -0.20 19.19
CA ARG A 443 -13.39 0.24 19.77
C ARG A 443 -12.48 0.83 18.70
N ARG A 444 -11.95 2.02 18.96
CA ARG A 444 -11.00 2.68 18.04
C ARG A 444 -9.81 1.77 17.74
N PRO A 445 -9.37 1.71 16.48
CA PRO A 445 -8.15 0.99 16.09
C PRO A 445 -6.88 1.71 16.59
N ALA A 446 -5.77 1.00 16.64
CA ALA A 446 -4.46 1.62 16.73
C ALA A 446 -4.17 2.42 15.45
N THR A 447 -3.48 3.53 15.59
CA THR A 447 -3.08 4.40 14.48
C THR A 447 -1.63 4.17 14.10
N LEU A 448 -1.27 4.61 12.89
CA LEU A 448 0.08 4.64 12.35
C LEU A 448 0.45 6.09 12.02
N GLY A 449 1.72 6.46 12.21
CA GLY A 449 2.21 7.79 11.91
C GLY A 449 2.29 8.06 10.41
N HIS A 450 2.58 7.04 9.60
CA HIS A 450 2.56 7.14 8.14
C HIS A 450 2.18 5.82 7.49
N ILE A 451 1.35 5.89 6.44
CA ILE A 451 0.97 4.73 5.63
C ILE A 451 1.23 5.05 4.16
N VAL A 452 1.95 4.16 3.49
CA VAL A 452 2.04 4.14 2.02
C VAL A 452 1.02 3.14 1.51
N LEU A 453 0.12 3.60 0.62
CA LEU A 453 -0.85 2.76 -0.08
C LEU A 453 -0.41 2.58 -1.51
N ASP A 454 -0.12 1.37 -1.92
CA ASP A 454 0.17 1.08 -3.34
C ASP A 454 -1.04 0.48 -4.04
N GLU A 455 -1.14 0.69 -5.34
CA GLU A 455 -2.27 0.29 -6.19
C GLU A 455 -3.64 0.80 -5.65
N ALA A 456 -3.65 2.02 -5.08
CA ALA A 456 -4.78 2.56 -4.36
C ALA A 456 -6.05 2.75 -5.21
N GLN A 457 -5.95 2.85 -6.54
CA GLN A 457 -7.08 3.00 -7.46
C GLN A 457 -8.11 1.86 -7.40
N ASP A 458 -7.73 0.70 -6.84
CA ASP A 458 -8.65 -0.44 -6.70
C ASP A 458 -9.39 -0.45 -5.35
N LEU A 459 -9.04 0.45 -4.44
CA LEU A 459 -9.69 0.47 -3.14
C LEU A 459 -11.15 0.93 -3.25
N SER A 460 -12.02 0.17 -2.61
CA SER A 460 -13.41 0.59 -2.42
C SER A 460 -13.51 1.70 -1.36
N PRO A 461 -14.58 2.51 -1.38
CA PRO A 461 -14.86 3.49 -0.33
C PRO A 461 -14.77 2.94 1.09
N MET A 462 -15.28 1.73 1.33
CA MET A 462 -15.20 1.09 2.65
C MET A 462 -13.76 0.69 3.01
N GLN A 463 -12.93 0.25 2.06
CA GLN A 463 -11.52 -0.02 2.27
C GLN A 463 -10.75 1.27 2.57
N CYS A 464 -11.01 2.35 1.83
CA CYS A 464 -10.45 3.67 2.13
C CYS A 464 -10.78 4.12 3.56
N ARG A 465 -12.01 3.95 4.03
CA ARG A 465 -12.42 4.23 5.40
C ARG A 465 -11.65 3.42 6.43
N ALA A 466 -11.39 2.14 6.14
CA ALA A 466 -10.62 1.25 7.04
C ALA A 466 -9.18 1.75 7.21
N VAL A 467 -8.55 2.23 6.13
CA VAL A 467 -7.22 2.88 6.17
C VAL A 467 -7.29 4.22 6.87
N ALA A 468 -8.26 5.09 6.54
CA ALA A 468 -8.43 6.42 7.12
C ALA A 468 -8.46 6.40 8.64
N ARG A 469 -9.16 5.43 9.23
CA ARG A 469 -9.21 5.24 10.69
C ARG A 469 -7.85 4.93 11.32
N ARG A 470 -6.95 4.29 10.58
CA ARG A 470 -5.59 3.95 11.04
C ARG A 470 -4.57 5.04 10.75
N ALA A 471 -4.88 5.94 9.82
CA ALA A 471 -4.10 7.13 9.51
C ALA A 471 -4.63 8.41 10.17
N GLN A 472 -5.53 8.29 11.16
CA GLN A 472 -6.09 9.42 11.87
C GLN A 472 -5.00 10.08 12.73
N GLY A 473 -4.56 11.27 12.34
CA GLY A 473 -3.44 11.99 12.97
C GLY A 473 -2.08 11.76 12.31
N GLY A 474 -1.95 10.75 11.43
CA GLY A 474 -0.78 10.52 10.57
C GLY A 474 -0.96 11.02 9.15
N SER A 475 0.05 10.88 8.33
CA SER A 475 0.00 11.21 6.90
C SER A 475 -0.10 9.98 6.02
N LEU A 476 -0.49 10.19 4.75
CA LEU A 476 -0.60 9.15 3.74
C LEU A 476 0.30 9.46 2.53
N THR A 477 0.85 8.41 1.94
CA THR A 477 1.34 8.45 0.55
C THR A 477 0.53 7.46 -0.26
N VAL A 478 -0.33 7.97 -1.11
CA VAL A 478 -1.26 7.22 -1.94
C VAL A 478 -0.67 7.09 -3.33
N LEU A 479 -0.37 5.88 -3.77
CA LEU A 479 0.25 5.59 -5.05
C LEU A 479 -0.73 4.81 -5.92
N GLY A 480 -0.82 5.16 -7.18
CA GLY A 480 -1.66 4.41 -8.10
C GLY A 480 -1.72 4.98 -9.51
N ASP A 481 -2.55 4.35 -10.32
CA ASP A 481 -2.88 4.78 -11.66
C ASP A 481 -4.37 4.57 -11.92
N ILE A 482 -5.14 5.65 -12.01
CA ILE A 482 -6.59 5.58 -12.21
C ILE A 482 -6.97 4.79 -13.47
N ALA A 483 -6.15 4.86 -14.52
CA ALA A 483 -6.38 4.11 -15.75
C ALA A 483 -6.29 2.59 -15.53
N GLN A 484 -5.56 2.14 -14.50
CA GLN A 484 -5.42 0.73 -14.12
C GLN A 484 -6.45 0.28 -13.07
N GLY A 485 -7.49 1.07 -12.79
CA GLY A 485 -8.55 0.71 -11.86
C GLY A 485 -9.46 -0.39 -12.43
N THR A 486 -9.34 -1.61 -11.91
CA THR A 486 -10.07 -2.79 -12.40
C THR A 486 -11.05 -3.38 -11.39
N ALA A 487 -11.00 -2.98 -10.13
CA ALA A 487 -11.90 -3.50 -9.12
C ALA A 487 -13.36 -2.99 -9.31
N PRO A 488 -14.37 -3.84 -9.13
CA PRO A 488 -15.79 -3.46 -9.33
C PRO A 488 -16.26 -2.32 -8.43
N ALA A 489 -15.68 -2.21 -7.23
CA ALA A 489 -16.01 -1.20 -6.21
C ALA A 489 -15.00 -0.05 -6.14
N ALA A 490 -14.08 0.07 -7.11
CA ALA A 490 -13.09 1.14 -7.13
C ALA A 490 -13.74 2.53 -7.16
N ALA A 491 -13.13 3.50 -6.48
CA ALA A 491 -13.55 4.89 -6.48
C ALA A 491 -13.54 5.49 -7.90
N GLY A 492 -14.37 6.51 -8.14
CA GLY A 492 -14.53 7.14 -9.45
C GLY A 492 -13.34 8.00 -9.90
N GLY A 493 -12.41 8.32 -8.99
CA GLY A 493 -11.23 9.14 -9.26
C GLY A 493 -10.49 9.53 -7.98
N TRP A 494 -9.39 10.25 -8.12
CA TRP A 494 -8.55 10.63 -6.98
C TRP A 494 -9.27 11.49 -5.95
N ALA A 495 -10.07 12.46 -6.37
CA ALA A 495 -10.81 13.33 -5.45
C ALA A 495 -11.79 12.53 -4.58
N ASP A 496 -12.48 11.56 -5.18
CA ASP A 496 -13.39 10.67 -4.47
C ASP A 496 -12.65 9.75 -3.49
N LEU A 497 -11.56 9.16 -3.94
CA LEU A 497 -10.72 8.29 -3.12
C LEU A 497 -10.13 9.04 -1.91
N LEU A 498 -9.55 10.23 -2.13
CA LEU A 498 -8.95 11.05 -1.08
C LEU A 498 -9.99 11.52 -0.05
N ARG A 499 -11.22 11.82 -0.49
CA ARG A 499 -12.35 12.13 0.41
C ARG A 499 -12.66 10.94 1.33
N HIS A 500 -12.70 9.72 0.81
CA HIS A 500 -12.92 8.51 1.62
C HIS A 500 -11.73 8.18 2.54
N LEU A 501 -10.52 8.59 2.18
CA LEU A 501 -9.33 8.52 3.02
C LEU A 501 -9.27 9.64 4.07
N GLY A 502 -10.13 10.67 3.99
CA GLY A 502 -10.09 11.84 4.87
C GLY A 502 -8.81 12.68 4.68
N LYS A 503 -8.30 12.75 3.44
CA LYS A 503 -7.09 13.48 3.04
C LYS A 503 -7.35 14.30 1.77
N GLU A 504 -8.41 15.09 1.80
CA GLU A 504 -8.81 15.95 0.67
C GLU A 504 -7.76 17.02 0.33
N ASP A 505 -6.93 17.38 1.30
CA ASP A 505 -5.80 18.31 1.20
C ASP A 505 -4.50 17.66 0.70
N ALA A 506 -4.51 16.37 0.39
CA ALA A 506 -3.32 15.69 -0.12
C ALA A 506 -2.82 16.31 -1.42
N ARG A 507 -1.51 16.54 -1.49
CA ARG A 507 -0.87 17.05 -2.72
C ARG A 507 -0.92 15.99 -3.82
N LEU A 508 -1.70 16.25 -4.88
CA LEU A 508 -1.71 15.41 -6.08
C LEU A 508 -0.53 15.75 -6.99
N GLN A 509 0.26 14.75 -7.31
CA GLN A 509 1.38 14.86 -8.25
C GLN A 509 1.24 13.82 -9.36
N VAL A 510 1.40 14.26 -10.60
CA VAL A 510 1.36 13.37 -11.77
C VAL A 510 2.78 13.07 -12.23
N LEU A 511 3.14 11.78 -12.25
CA LEU A 511 4.34 11.26 -12.89
C LEU A 511 3.96 10.73 -14.26
N SER A 512 4.22 11.52 -15.30
CA SER A 512 3.83 11.18 -16.67
C SER A 512 4.95 10.49 -17.47
N ARG A 513 6.21 10.58 -17.02
CA ARG A 513 7.37 10.04 -17.74
C ARG A 513 7.69 8.63 -17.22
N GLY A 514 7.46 7.62 -18.06
CA GLY A 514 7.90 6.25 -17.82
C GLY A 514 9.35 6.04 -18.26
N TYR A 515 10.12 5.35 -17.46
CA TYR A 515 11.54 5.08 -17.74
C TYR A 515 11.78 3.64 -18.21
N ARG A 516 10.83 2.76 -17.98
CA ARG A 516 11.00 1.31 -18.14
C ARG A 516 10.38 0.79 -19.45
N VAL A 517 9.14 1.15 -19.69
CA VAL A 517 8.37 0.62 -20.83
C VAL A 517 8.71 1.40 -22.10
N PRO A 518 8.98 0.72 -23.23
CA PRO A 518 9.26 1.38 -24.52
C PRO A 518 8.12 2.28 -25.03
N ALA A 519 8.47 3.36 -25.71
CA ALA A 519 7.51 4.33 -26.25
C ALA A 519 6.44 3.67 -27.14
N GLN A 520 6.83 2.76 -28.03
CA GLN A 520 5.88 2.06 -28.91
C GLN A 520 4.77 1.33 -28.15
N ILE A 521 5.09 0.73 -27.00
CA ILE A 521 4.12 0.02 -26.16
C ILE A 521 3.22 1.03 -25.43
N ILE A 522 3.83 2.06 -24.85
CA ILE A 522 3.08 3.12 -24.14
C ILE A 522 2.14 3.86 -25.08
N ASP A 523 2.60 4.27 -26.25
CA ASP A 523 1.80 4.99 -27.24
C ASP A 523 0.63 4.13 -27.75
N PHE A 524 0.86 2.82 -27.91
CA PHE A 524 -0.21 1.90 -28.28
C PHE A 524 -1.24 1.74 -27.18
N ALA A 525 -0.82 1.49 -25.92
CA ALA A 525 -1.71 1.33 -24.79
C ALA A 525 -2.47 2.65 -24.46
N ALA A 526 -1.81 3.81 -24.62
CA ALA A 526 -2.39 5.14 -24.40
C ALA A 526 -3.62 5.44 -25.26
N ARG A 527 -3.80 4.75 -26.40
CA ARG A 527 -5.03 4.85 -27.20
C ARG A 527 -6.30 4.47 -26.45
N LEU A 528 -6.18 3.69 -25.38
CA LEU A 528 -7.29 3.34 -24.50
C LEU A 528 -7.70 4.47 -23.54
N LEU A 529 -6.78 5.40 -23.21
CA LEU A 529 -6.97 6.43 -22.17
C LEU A 529 -8.21 7.31 -22.41
N PRO A 530 -8.52 7.79 -23.63
CA PRO A 530 -9.73 8.59 -23.85
C PRO A 530 -11.02 7.88 -23.45
N SER A 531 -11.02 6.53 -23.45
CA SER A 531 -12.20 5.72 -23.10
C SER A 531 -12.22 5.33 -21.61
N ILE A 532 -11.07 5.25 -20.93
CA ILE A 532 -10.96 4.71 -19.57
C ILE A 532 -10.61 5.77 -18.52
N ALA A 533 -9.92 6.84 -18.92
CA ALA A 533 -9.46 7.92 -18.04
C ALA A 533 -9.23 9.21 -18.85
N PRO A 534 -10.31 9.85 -19.36
CA PRO A 534 -10.21 10.97 -20.30
C PRO A 534 -9.49 12.21 -19.75
N ASP A 535 -9.47 12.37 -18.42
CA ASP A 535 -8.84 13.51 -17.75
C ASP A 535 -7.33 13.33 -17.54
N LEU A 536 -6.78 12.15 -17.86
CA LEU A 536 -5.34 11.93 -17.70
C LEU A 536 -4.58 12.34 -18.95
N PRO A 537 -3.44 13.04 -18.79
CA PRO A 537 -2.54 13.30 -19.91
C PRO A 537 -1.93 11.98 -20.43
N ALA A 538 -1.67 11.91 -21.72
CA ALA A 538 -0.98 10.77 -22.29
C ALA A 538 0.43 10.64 -21.66
N PRO A 539 0.82 9.45 -21.17
CA PRO A 539 2.14 9.23 -20.64
C PRO A 539 3.20 9.29 -21.73
N SER A 540 4.40 9.74 -21.38
CA SER A 540 5.57 9.69 -22.25
C SER A 540 6.55 8.61 -21.79
N ALA A 541 7.31 8.05 -22.72
CA ALA A 541 8.37 7.10 -22.40
C ALA A 541 9.74 7.67 -22.71
N ALA A 542 10.68 7.46 -21.80
CA ALA A 542 12.07 7.86 -22.00
C ALA A 542 12.80 6.90 -22.98
N ARG A 543 12.37 5.64 -23.02
CA ARG A 543 13.02 4.56 -23.76
C ARG A 543 12.45 4.42 -25.17
N GLN A 544 13.31 4.51 -26.17
CA GLN A 544 13.00 4.19 -27.56
C GLN A 544 13.52 2.78 -27.86
N ALA A 545 12.65 1.87 -28.28
CA ALA A 545 13.04 0.51 -28.66
C ALA A 545 12.29 0.11 -29.93
N PRO A 546 12.88 0.34 -31.12
CA PRO A 546 12.27 -0.07 -32.39
C PRO A 546 11.99 -1.57 -32.40
N GLY A 547 10.77 -1.97 -32.80
CA GLY A 547 10.37 -3.39 -32.82
C GLY A 547 9.89 -3.95 -31.49
N ALA A 548 9.73 -3.11 -30.44
CA ALA A 548 9.19 -3.55 -29.15
C ALA A 548 7.70 -3.96 -29.22
N LEU A 549 6.95 -3.54 -30.22
CA LEU A 549 5.55 -3.91 -30.44
C LEU A 549 5.39 -4.72 -31.73
N THR A 550 4.77 -5.89 -31.62
CA THR A 550 4.39 -6.73 -32.76
C THR A 550 2.90 -7.07 -32.66
N ILE A 551 2.17 -6.94 -33.76
CA ILE A 551 0.74 -7.28 -33.82
C ILE A 551 0.56 -8.32 -34.93
N GLU A 552 0.07 -9.51 -34.58
CA GLU A 552 -0.10 -10.65 -35.48
C GLU A 552 -1.57 -11.07 -35.48
N ARG A 553 -2.14 -11.12 -36.66
CA ARG A 553 -3.50 -11.65 -36.87
C ARG A 553 -3.42 -13.10 -37.31
N ALA A 554 -4.01 -13.99 -36.53
CA ALA A 554 -4.11 -15.41 -36.81
C ALA A 554 -5.55 -15.82 -37.16
N PRO A 555 -5.76 -16.90 -37.92
CA PRO A 555 -7.09 -17.51 -38.01
C PRO A 555 -7.52 -18.08 -36.65
N SER A 556 -8.83 -18.21 -36.41
CA SER A 556 -9.34 -18.62 -35.08
C SER A 556 -8.86 -20.01 -34.66
N ASP A 557 -8.71 -20.95 -35.60
CA ASP A 557 -8.16 -22.29 -35.39
C ASP A 557 -6.63 -22.31 -35.27
N GLY A 558 -5.95 -21.23 -35.68
CA GLY A 558 -4.50 -21.04 -35.60
C GLY A 558 -4.03 -20.24 -34.37
N LEU A 559 -4.93 -19.70 -33.53
CA LEU A 559 -4.59 -18.77 -32.46
C LEU A 559 -3.57 -19.37 -31.47
N VAL A 560 -3.79 -20.62 -31.03
CA VAL A 560 -2.88 -21.34 -30.13
C VAL A 560 -1.49 -21.53 -30.76
N ALA A 561 -1.44 -21.87 -32.06
CA ALA A 561 -0.18 -22.04 -32.77
C ALA A 561 0.59 -20.72 -32.89
N ALA A 562 -0.10 -19.63 -33.23
CA ALA A 562 0.52 -18.30 -33.32
C ALA A 562 1.02 -17.81 -31.97
N ALA A 563 0.26 -18.02 -30.88
CA ALA A 563 0.70 -17.69 -29.52
C ALA A 563 1.93 -18.51 -29.11
N LEU A 564 1.98 -19.80 -29.45
CA LEU A 564 3.15 -20.65 -29.25
C LEU A 564 4.37 -20.15 -30.02
N ASP A 565 4.22 -19.78 -31.27
CA ASP A 565 5.32 -19.28 -32.09
C ASP A 565 5.82 -17.92 -31.57
N ALA A 566 4.93 -17.06 -31.05
CA ALA A 566 5.32 -15.84 -30.34
C ALA A 566 6.13 -16.14 -29.08
N CYS A 567 5.70 -17.12 -28.26
CA CYS A 567 6.45 -17.56 -27.08
C CYS A 567 7.83 -18.16 -27.46
N LYS A 568 7.90 -18.95 -28.53
CA LYS A 568 9.19 -19.50 -29.01
C LYS A 568 10.13 -18.40 -29.46
N ARG A 569 9.67 -17.41 -30.23
CA ARG A 569 10.49 -16.26 -30.58
C ARG A 569 10.98 -15.49 -29.36
N ALA A 570 10.16 -15.38 -28.33
CA ALA A 570 10.55 -14.74 -27.08
C ALA A 570 11.59 -15.55 -26.27
N LEU A 571 11.63 -16.87 -26.43
CA LEU A 571 12.64 -17.73 -25.79
C LEU A 571 14.06 -17.58 -26.38
N ASP A 572 14.17 -17.09 -27.62
CA ASP A 572 15.45 -16.78 -28.25
C ASP A 572 16.18 -15.60 -27.56
N GLU A 573 15.48 -14.85 -26.72
CA GLU A 573 16.01 -13.74 -25.93
C GLU A 573 16.03 -14.08 -24.44
N GLU A 574 16.82 -13.36 -23.67
CA GLU A 574 16.85 -13.49 -22.21
C GLU A 574 15.64 -12.85 -21.56
N GLY A 575 15.24 -13.34 -20.37
CA GLY A 575 14.21 -12.73 -19.53
C GLY A 575 12.94 -13.57 -19.37
N SER A 576 12.00 -13.01 -18.65
CA SER A 576 10.70 -13.60 -18.30
C SER A 576 9.66 -13.36 -19.39
N ILE A 577 8.76 -14.33 -19.59
CA ILE A 577 7.71 -14.28 -20.63
C ILE A 577 6.35 -14.50 -19.96
N GLY A 578 5.47 -13.48 -20.05
CA GLY A 578 4.08 -13.57 -19.63
C GLY A 578 3.16 -13.83 -20.82
N LEU A 579 2.55 -15.00 -20.93
CA LEU A 579 1.45 -15.24 -21.86
C LEU A 579 0.14 -14.87 -21.14
N ILE A 580 -0.51 -13.81 -21.58
CA ILE A 580 -1.68 -13.23 -20.89
C ILE A 580 -2.91 -13.29 -21.81
N ALA A 581 -4.01 -13.83 -21.29
CA ALA A 581 -5.28 -13.94 -21.97
C ALA A 581 -6.45 -13.73 -21.00
N ALA A 582 -7.67 -13.63 -21.53
CA ALA A 582 -8.87 -13.69 -20.69
C ALA A 582 -8.87 -15.00 -19.88
N ASP A 583 -9.35 -14.95 -18.65
CA ASP A 583 -9.30 -16.09 -17.70
C ASP A 583 -9.95 -17.34 -18.29
N GLY A 584 -11.07 -17.18 -19.04
CA GLY A 584 -11.76 -18.31 -19.69
C GLY A 584 -10.98 -18.99 -20.82
N ASP A 585 -10.05 -18.28 -21.46
CA ASP A 585 -9.31 -18.78 -22.62
C ASP A 585 -7.94 -19.35 -22.23
N LEU A 586 -7.43 -18.99 -21.05
CA LEU A 586 -6.05 -19.27 -20.64
C LEU A 586 -5.76 -20.76 -20.52
N GLU A 587 -6.68 -21.56 -19.97
CA GLU A 587 -6.51 -22.99 -19.77
C GLU A 587 -6.31 -23.75 -21.09
N ALA A 588 -7.02 -23.34 -22.15
CA ALA A 588 -6.85 -23.92 -23.47
C ALA A 588 -5.48 -23.59 -24.09
N LEU A 589 -5.02 -22.35 -23.90
CA LEU A 589 -3.70 -21.90 -24.33
C LEU A 589 -2.59 -22.64 -23.57
N TYR A 590 -2.70 -22.74 -22.25
CA TYR A 590 -1.72 -23.45 -21.42
C TYR A 590 -1.59 -24.92 -21.83
N ARG A 591 -2.71 -25.65 -21.96
CA ARG A 591 -2.70 -27.03 -22.44
C ARG A 591 -2.07 -27.15 -23.83
N GLY A 592 -2.45 -26.25 -24.74
CA GLY A 592 -1.89 -26.25 -26.10
C GLY A 592 -0.37 -26.04 -26.16
N LEU A 593 0.20 -25.26 -25.21
CA LEU A 593 1.67 -25.11 -25.05
C LEU A 593 2.31 -26.41 -24.54
N VAL A 594 1.76 -26.96 -23.45
CA VAL A 594 2.30 -28.18 -22.80
C VAL A 594 2.26 -29.39 -23.77
N GLU A 595 1.14 -29.57 -24.49
CA GLU A 595 1.01 -30.66 -25.49
C GLU A 595 2.04 -30.55 -26.62
N ARG A 596 2.54 -29.35 -26.90
CA ARG A 596 3.58 -29.10 -27.90
C ARG A 596 5.00 -29.05 -27.32
N GLY A 597 5.17 -29.50 -26.06
CA GLY A 597 6.45 -29.65 -25.40
C GLY A 597 7.09 -28.36 -24.89
N VAL A 598 6.32 -27.28 -24.76
CA VAL A 598 6.81 -26.02 -24.17
C VAL A 598 6.66 -26.08 -22.66
N GLN A 599 7.76 -25.83 -21.95
CA GLN A 599 7.75 -25.74 -20.51
C GLN A 599 7.13 -24.37 -20.10
N ALA A 600 5.96 -24.41 -19.49
CA ALA A 600 5.23 -23.25 -19.01
C ALA A 600 4.55 -23.58 -17.69
N ALA A 601 4.39 -22.56 -16.83
CA ALA A 601 3.60 -22.67 -15.60
C ALA A 601 2.28 -21.90 -15.73
N HIS A 602 1.27 -22.30 -14.98
CA HIS A 602 -0.01 -21.59 -14.89
C HIS A 602 -0.10 -20.83 -13.56
N LEU A 603 -0.09 -19.51 -13.62
CA LEU A 603 -0.27 -18.66 -12.43
C LEU A 603 -1.64 -18.89 -11.81
N GLY A 604 -1.67 -19.16 -10.52
CA GLY A 604 -2.90 -19.52 -9.79
C GLY A 604 -3.07 -21.03 -9.56
N GLN A 605 -2.33 -21.87 -10.30
CA GLN A 605 -2.25 -23.30 -10.04
C GLN A 605 -0.90 -23.70 -9.42
N ASP A 606 0.18 -23.00 -9.80
CA ASP A 606 1.53 -23.18 -9.28
C ASP A 606 1.96 -21.92 -8.49
N PRO A 607 2.15 -22.01 -7.16
CA PRO A 607 2.59 -20.90 -6.33
C PRO A 607 3.98 -20.35 -6.72
N ASP A 608 4.86 -21.20 -7.25
CA ASP A 608 6.24 -20.86 -7.59
C ASP A 608 6.42 -20.55 -9.09
N ALA A 609 5.33 -20.43 -9.85
CA ALA A 609 5.33 -20.22 -11.30
C ALA A 609 6.28 -19.11 -11.77
N LEU A 610 6.32 -17.99 -11.06
CA LEU A 610 7.15 -16.81 -11.40
C LEU A 610 8.65 -17.03 -11.15
N GLU A 611 9.01 -17.97 -10.27
CA GLU A 611 10.41 -18.25 -9.91
C GLU A 611 10.97 -19.46 -10.66
N SER A 612 10.09 -20.41 -11.03
CA SER A 612 10.49 -21.71 -11.56
C SER A 612 10.49 -21.79 -13.09
N HIS A 613 9.73 -20.92 -13.78
CA HIS A 613 9.54 -21.01 -15.23
C HIS A 613 9.77 -19.69 -15.95
N ARG A 614 10.38 -19.74 -17.13
CA ARG A 614 10.54 -18.56 -17.99
C ARG A 614 9.23 -18.14 -18.66
N ILE A 615 8.36 -19.09 -19.01
CA ILE A 615 7.02 -18.80 -19.56
C ILE A 615 6.00 -19.06 -18.47
N VAL A 616 5.24 -18.00 -18.16
CA VAL A 616 4.13 -18.06 -17.21
C VAL A 616 2.84 -17.67 -17.93
N CYS A 617 1.86 -18.57 -17.92
CA CYS A 617 0.50 -18.31 -18.38
C CYS A 617 -0.26 -17.59 -17.27
N VAL A 618 -0.70 -16.37 -17.55
CA VAL A 618 -1.25 -15.45 -16.56
C VAL A 618 -2.71 -15.10 -16.91
N PRO A 619 -3.68 -15.39 -16.04
CA PRO A 619 -5.03 -14.86 -16.20
C PRO A 619 -4.98 -13.33 -16.20
N ALA A 620 -5.73 -12.68 -17.10
CA ALA A 620 -5.73 -11.22 -17.19
C ALA A 620 -6.10 -10.55 -15.85
N THR A 621 -6.92 -11.20 -15.02
CA THR A 621 -7.29 -10.72 -13.68
C THR A 621 -6.12 -10.71 -12.70
N LEU A 622 -5.11 -11.56 -12.88
CA LEU A 622 -3.93 -11.67 -12.03
C LEU A 622 -2.70 -10.92 -12.58
N ALA A 623 -2.81 -10.29 -13.75
CA ALA A 623 -1.68 -9.60 -14.39
C ALA A 623 -1.23 -8.33 -13.66
N LYS A 624 -2.08 -7.78 -12.78
CA LYS A 624 -1.80 -6.54 -12.07
C LYS A 624 -0.65 -6.68 -11.07
N GLY A 625 0.27 -5.69 -11.07
CA GLY A 625 1.46 -5.72 -10.20
C GLY A 625 2.59 -6.63 -10.69
N LEU A 626 2.37 -7.41 -11.76
CA LEU A 626 3.41 -8.21 -12.39
C LEU A 626 4.09 -7.42 -13.50
N GLU A 627 5.32 -7.82 -13.84
CA GLU A 627 6.09 -7.29 -14.95
C GLU A 627 6.85 -8.44 -15.60
N PHE A 628 6.89 -8.42 -16.93
CA PHE A 628 7.62 -9.42 -17.73
C PHE A 628 8.48 -8.73 -18.77
N ASP A 629 9.66 -9.28 -19.05
CA ASP A 629 10.50 -8.73 -20.12
C ASP A 629 9.76 -8.78 -21.46
N THR A 630 9.10 -9.90 -21.74
CA THR A 630 8.21 -10.04 -22.90
C THR A 630 6.80 -10.43 -22.49
N VAL A 631 5.80 -9.75 -23.05
CA VAL A 631 4.39 -10.14 -22.91
C VAL A 631 3.85 -10.62 -24.25
N VAL A 632 3.21 -11.78 -24.25
CA VAL A 632 2.39 -12.29 -25.35
C VAL A 632 0.92 -12.11 -24.95
N ALA A 633 0.28 -11.04 -25.43
CA ALA A 633 -1.13 -10.74 -25.16
C ALA A 633 -2.01 -11.42 -26.21
N VAL A 634 -2.80 -12.40 -25.76
CA VAL A 634 -3.63 -13.19 -26.66
C VAL A 634 -5.07 -12.73 -26.60
N GLU A 635 -5.67 -12.50 -27.75
CA GLU A 635 -7.06 -12.09 -27.97
C GLU A 635 -7.48 -10.87 -27.12
N PRO A 636 -6.95 -9.65 -27.37
CA PRO A 636 -7.27 -8.44 -26.61
C PRO A 636 -8.76 -8.13 -26.48
N SER A 637 -9.55 -8.46 -27.51
CA SER A 637 -11.01 -8.28 -27.47
C SER A 637 -11.65 -9.21 -26.44
N GLY A 638 -11.11 -10.42 -26.24
CA GLY A 638 -11.57 -11.35 -25.20
C GLY A 638 -11.37 -10.76 -23.80
N ILE A 639 -10.24 -10.11 -23.58
CA ILE A 639 -9.95 -9.43 -22.30
C ILE A 639 -10.88 -8.23 -22.10
N ALA A 640 -11.06 -7.41 -23.13
CA ALA A 640 -11.91 -6.21 -23.06
C ALA A 640 -13.40 -6.53 -22.85
N ASP A 641 -13.89 -7.63 -23.40
CA ASP A 641 -15.29 -8.04 -23.32
C ASP A 641 -15.63 -8.83 -22.05
N ALA A 642 -14.61 -9.30 -21.29
CA ALA A 642 -14.83 -10.21 -20.17
C ALA A 642 -15.50 -9.55 -18.95
N GLU A 643 -15.36 -8.24 -18.78
CA GLU A 643 -15.90 -7.53 -17.62
C GLU A 643 -16.21 -6.05 -17.95
N GLU A 644 -16.97 -5.39 -17.09
CA GLU A 644 -17.38 -3.98 -17.27
C GLU A 644 -16.16 -3.03 -17.41
N ARG A 645 -15.07 -3.28 -16.65
CA ARG A 645 -13.80 -2.55 -16.75
C ARG A 645 -12.75 -3.27 -17.60
N GLY A 646 -13.19 -4.03 -18.62
CA GLY A 646 -12.30 -4.83 -19.44
C GLY A 646 -11.29 -4.02 -20.25
N LEU A 647 -11.61 -2.78 -20.66
CA LEU A 647 -10.62 -1.89 -21.30
C LEU A 647 -9.53 -1.44 -20.31
N ASN A 648 -9.87 -1.19 -19.04
CA ASN A 648 -8.87 -0.93 -18.00
C ASN A 648 -8.00 -2.16 -17.78
N ARG A 649 -8.59 -3.36 -17.76
CA ARG A 649 -7.88 -4.63 -17.67
C ARG A 649 -6.91 -4.81 -18.84
N LEU A 650 -7.38 -4.53 -20.05
CA LEU A 650 -6.54 -4.57 -21.24
C LEU A 650 -5.36 -3.57 -21.14
N TYR A 651 -5.61 -2.34 -20.68
CA TYR A 651 -4.55 -1.37 -20.42
C TYR A 651 -3.51 -1.89 -19.45
N VAL A 652 -3.94 -2.55 -18.37
CA VAL A 652 -3.03 -3.24 -17.44
C VAL A 652 -2.20 -4.27 -18.19
N VAL A 653 -2.82 -5.19 -18.94
CA VAL A 653 -2.12 -6.27 -19.66
C VAL A 653 -1.07 -5.73 -20.63
N LEU A 654 -1.44 -4.76 -21.47
CA LEU A 654 -0.53 -4.18 -22.45
C LEU A 654 0.70 -3.51 -21.82
N THR A 655 0.53 -2.97 -20.62
CA THR A 655 1.59 -2.25 -19.90
C THR A 655 2.42 -3.14 -18.95
N ARG A 656 2.22 -4.45 -18.98
CA ARG A 656 3.07 -5.41 -18.22
C ARG A 656 4.39 -5.73 -18.91
N ALA A 657 4.50 -5.41 -20.19
CA ALA A 657 5.70 -5.63 -20.99
C ALA A 657 6.77 -4.57 -20.68
N VAL A 658 7.93 -5.02 -20.22
CA VAL A 658 9.09 -4.14 -19.94
C VAL A 658 9.93 -3.90 -21.19
N SER A 659 10.06 -4.92 -22.05
CA SER A 659 10.91 -4.83 -23.25
C SER A 659 10.13 -5.05 -24.54
N ARG A 660 9.26 -6.05 -24.60
CA ARG A 660 8.53 -6.41 -25.83
C ARG A 660 7.09 -6.81 -25.56
N LEU A 661 6.22 -6.39 -26.45
CA LEU A 661 4.80 -6.75 -26.48
C LEU A 661 4.47 -7.41 -27.82
N HIS A 662 4.06 -8.67 -27.77
CA HIS A 662 3.49 -9.40 -28.89
C HIS A 662 1.98 -9.53 -28.71
N ILE A 663 1.22 -9.01 -29.62
CA ILE A 663 -0.24 -9.15 -29.65
C ILE A 663 -0.60 -10.19 -30.69
N VAL A 664 -1.32 -11.24 -30.26
CA VAL A 664 -1.83 -12.29 -31.15
C VAL A 664 -3.34 -12.30 -31.06
N HIS A 665 -4.02 -12.09 -32.19
CA HIS A 665 -5.46 -11.98 -32.20
C HIS A 665 -6.10 -12.65 -33.42
N SER A 666 -7.29 -13.17 -33.27
CA SER A 666 -8.13 -13.69 -34.35
C SER A 666 -9.31 -12.74 -34.63
N ARG A 667 -9.93 -12.22 -33.57
CA ARG A 667 -11.01 -11.23 -33.64
C ARG A 667 -10.44 -9.82 -33.90
N PRO A 668 -11.25 -8.89 -34.40
CA PRO A 668 -10.82 -7.49 -34.52
C PRO A 668 -10.34 -6.95 -33.15
N LEU A 669 -9.31 -6.12 -33.15
CA LEU A 669 -8.90 -5.41 -31.95
C LEU A 669 -10.02 -4.48 -31.46
N PRO A 670 -10.09 -4.17 -30.14
CA PRO A 670 -11.00 -3.15 -29.62
C PRO A 670 -10.87 -1.83 -30.37
N THR A 671 -12.00 -1.17 -30.65
CA THR A 671 -12.08 0.06 -31.47
C THR A 671 -11.03 1.12 -31.11
N PRO A 672 -10.77 1.45 -29.82
CA PRO A 672 -9.75 2.46 -29.49
C PRO A 672 -8.34 2.10 -29.98
N LEU A 673 -8.00 0.81 -30.10
CA LEU A 673 -6.68 0.37 -30.57
C LEU A 673 -6.53 0.40 -32.10
N THR A 674 -7.64 0.38 -32.83
CA THR A 674 -7.63 0.40 -34.32
C THR A 674 -7.61 1.80 -34.93
N ASP A 675 -8.13 2.81 -34.19
CA ASP A 675 -8.20 4.19 -34.68
C ASP A 675 -6.83 4.90 -34.62
N ALA A 676 -6.10 4.86 -35.75
CA ALA A 676 -4.83 5.58 -35.91
C ALA A 676 -4.98 7.12 -36.03
N ARG A 677 -6.20 7.69 -35.89
CA ARG A 677 -6.49 9.10 -36.21
C ARG A 677 -6.71 10.03 -35.02
N ARG A 678 -6.46 9.59 -33.77
CA ARG A 678 -6.65 10.40 -32.55
C ARG A 678 -5.45 10.30 -31.58
N ALA A 679 -4.23 10.37 -32.10
CA ALA A 679 -3.03 10.54 -31.27
C ALA A 679 -2.45 11.93 -31.53
#